data_59baec41714e749e7ec7591ff893ec16
#
_entry.id   59baec41714e749e7ec7591ff893ec16
#
_cell.length_a   1.000
_cell.length_b   1.000
_cell.length_c   1.000
_cell.angle_alpha   90.00
_cell.angle_beta   90.00
_cell.angle_gamma   90.00
#
_symmetry.space_group_name_H-M   'P 1'
#
loop_
_entity.id
_entity.type
_entity.pdbx_description
1 polymer ?
#
loop_
_entity_poly.entity_id
_entity_poly.type
_entity_poly.pdbx_seq_one_letter_code
_entity_poly.pdbx_strand_id
1 'polypeptide(L)'
;MSEKQMIRRAFVASGQVQGVGFRPFVYRLAHEGGLTGTVGNTSDGVRMEVQGMPEEVERFGMRLQKELPPLARLTALRHEDMAAVPGEAAFAIVASDGHAGHSVLVSPDVGICADCLSDMTDPENPRHNYAFTNCTNCGPRYTITRSIPYDRAVTSMSCFPLCPRCAAEYGDPADRRFHAQPIACPDCGPRLWFVDKAAAVAGRTGVEHFRADCGLAGAEADSGPDVDNTDAHDRADAARQRCLPGAETAAREAIRRAGRVLLDGGILAFKGLGGFQLACDARNERALALLRERKNRPHKPLALMADCLETVRAFCDLSPEHEALLTSPEKPIVLCPRRTGKARGPYATNGVDGLNGPAGKADADTPGRPELPFLVAPDAGQVGVMLPNTPLHSVLFAWLQVHAPLPPVLVMTSANAGGEPICLGNREAIARLAGLADAWLLHDRDILVRVDDSVISLRPRADVVDESGPPHRAAPFFYRRARGYVPRPVFLADDGEKAGGRQPCASGRSDAACVFGAGAELKATICLTRGNEAFVGQHIGDLENPATLAFYEEVAAHMEKLLEVRPSALVCDLHPDFLSTRYAEARAARDSIPLWRLQHHAAHAASVLAENACFGPALALCLDGTGLGDDGTIWGGELLLMQLDTPEWQRVGCLSSFALPGGDAAVREPWRIAMALGRQAADAGHCLPEDIEAAAPWADGHAAAARAVEEMLVRQINCPATSSCGRLFDAVSARLGLCLCITYEGQAAIRLEDAALRAGGALGGAMTGRVEDLRRVAELVWPVGMALRDGLLTLDSAGLYARVVQAALGGMPAEDIAARFHLSLAAAFASMTGRAARKRGVGVAALSGGVMQNGIMARLLPFLLERQGLKVLCHHELPPGDGGLSLGQAVWGRRMLAAGTRMKAGA
;
A
#
# COMPACT_ATOMS: atom_id res chain seq x y z
N MET A 1 60.73 15.03 8.89
CA MET A 1 59.32 14.71 9.14
C MET A 1 58.54 15.36 8.02
N SER A 2 57.96 14.55 7.09
CA SER A 2 57.18 15.09 5.95
C SER A 2 55.99 15.85 6.52
N GLU A 3 55.80 17.11 6.15
CA GLU A 3 54.59 17.85 6.42
C GLU A 3 53.46 17.05 5.78
N LYS A 4 52.59 16.46 6.60
CA LYS A 4 51.35 15.78 6.13
C LYS A 4 50.48 16.88 5.51
N GLN A 5 50.41 16.89 4.20
CA GLN A 5 49.67 17.87 3.42
C GLN A 5 48.16 17.60 3.63
N MET A 6 47.41 18.62 4.07
CA MET A 6 45.97 18.57 4.15
C MET A 6 45.37 18.39 2.75
N ILE A 7 44.35 17.56 2.64
CA ILE A 7 43.57 17.37 1.41
C ILE A 7 42.18 17.96 1.55
N ARG A 8 41.60 18.40 0.43
CA ARG A 8 40.18 18.76 0.33
C ARG A 8 39.51 17.85 -0.69
N ARG A 9 38.34 17.34 -0.34
CA ARG A 9 37.52 16.48 -1.22
C ARG A 9 36.09 16.94 -1.18
N ALA A 10 35.48 17.09 -2.38
CA ALA A 10 34.04 17.26 -2.51
C ALA A 10 33.39 15.92 -2.63
N PHE A 11 32.29 15.70 -1.87
CA PHE A 11 31.40 14.56 -1.98
C PHE A 11 30.04 15.05 -2.44
N VAL A 12 29.37 14.29 -3.32
CA VAL A 12 27.99 14.50 -3.73
C VAL A 12 27.21 13.24 -3.41
N ALA A 13 26.30 13.36 -2.45
CA ALA A 13 25.40 12.29 -2.04
C ALA A 13 24.05 12.45 -2.73
N SER A 14 23.64 11.45 -3.54
CA SER A 14 22.35 11.42 -4.22
C SER A 14 21.42 10.39 -3.57
N GLY A 15 20.11 10.57 -3.72
CA GLY A 15 19.09 9.70 -3.14
C GLY A 15 18.19 10.43 -2.13
N GLN A 16 17.65 9.67 -1.15
CA GLN A 16 16.84 10.24 -0.06
C GLN A 16 17.76 10.83 1.01
N VAL A 17 18.29 12.03 0.76
CA VAL A 17 19.27 12.72 1.61
C VAL A 17 18.81 14.10 2.10
N GLN A 18 17.59 14.52 1.73
CA GLN A 18 17.01 15.78 2.20
C GLN A 18 15.78 15.54 3.07
N GLY A 19 15.54 16.38 4.08
CA GLY A 19 14.44 16.20 5.04
C GLY A 19 14.54 14.99 5.99
N VAL A 20 15.70 14.35 6.03
CA VAL A 20 15.97 13.11 6.77
C VAL A 20 17.10 13.24 7.81
N GLY A 21 17.45 14.47 8.18
CA GLY A 21 18.54 14.73 9.14
C GLY A 21 19.95 14.52 8.57
N PHE A 22 20.11 14.47 7.25
CA PHE A 22 21.41 14.18 6.62
C PHE A 22 22.43 15.30 6.82
N ARG A 23 22.07 16.59 6.64
CA ARG A 23 22.98 17.74 6.90
C ARG A 23 23.48 17.79 8.34
N PRO A 24 22.64 17.68 9.39
CA PRO A 24 23.09 17.55 10.78
C PRO A 24 24.01 16.35 11.01
N PHE A 25 23.73 15.22 10.38
CA PHE A 25 24.56 14.02 10.47
C PHE A 25 25.96 14.28 9.88
N VAL A 26 26.03 14.85 8.67
CA VAL A 26 27.29 15.24 8.01
C VAL A 26 28.09 16.21 8.89
N TYR A 27 27.41 17.21 9.45
CA TYR A 27 28.03 18.19 10.34
C TYR A 27 28.68 17.52 11.57
N ARG A 28 27.97 16.60 12.24
CA ARG A 28 28.52 15.85 13.37
C ARG A 28 29.72 15.00 12.96
N LEU A 29 29.65 14.27 11.86
CA LEU A 29 30.76 13.46 11.37
C LEU A 29 32.01 14.29 11.10
N ALA A 30 31.84 15.45 10.49
CA ALA A 30 32.93 16.38 10.21
C ALA A 30 33.53 16.96 11.51
N HIS A 31 32.69 17.36 12.45
CA HIS A 31 33.11 17.88 13.75
C HIS A 31 33.86 16.84 14.60
N GLU A 32 33.35 15.62 14.67
CA GLU A 32 33.99 14.50 15.35
C GLU A 32 35.35 14.12 14.72
N GLY A 33 35.48 14.27 13.41
CA GLY A 33 36.73 14.04 12.66
C GLY A 33 37.69 15.24 12.67
N GLY A 34 37.36 16.37 13.33
CA GLY A 34 38.16 17.58 13.30
C GLY A 34 38.36 18.15 11.89
N LEU A 35 37.38 17.96 11.00
CA LEU A 35 37.39 18.38 9.61
C LEU A 35 36.79 19.77 9.43
N THR A 36 37.31 20.53 8.44
CA THR A 36 36.74 21.83 8.04
C THR A 36 36.05 21.70 6.67
N GLY A 37 35.23 22.68 6.29
CA GLY A 37 34.56 22.70 5.01
C GLY A 37 33.09 23.09 5.09
N THR A 38 32.27 22.55 4.12
CA THR A 38 30.88 22.95 4.02
C THR A 38 29.96 21.77 3.64
N VAL A 39 28.67 21.86 4.01
CA VAL A 39 27.61 21.00 3.51
C VAL A 39 26.39 21.83 3.11
N GLY A 40 25.86 21.59 1.93
CA GLY A 40 24.68 22.26 1.40
C GLY A 40 23.83 21.34 0.53
N ASN A 41 22.52 21.65 0.44
CA ASN A 41 21.66 20.98 -0.51
C ASN A 41 21.88 21.58 -1.91
N THR A 42 21.91 20.72 -2.91
CA THR A 42 21.96 21.08 -4.32
C THR A 42 20.84 20.40 -5.08
N SER A 43 20.66 20.74 -6.34
CA SER A 43 19.74 20.05 -7.24
C SER A 43 20.01 18.55 -7.40
N ASP A 44 21.26 18.12 -7.24
CA ASP A 44 21.70 16.74 -7.46
C ASP A 44 21.80 15.92 -6.16
N GLY A 45 21.42 16.51 -5.02
CA GLY A 45 21.49 15.86 -3.72
C GLY A 45 22.06 16.74 -2.61
N VAL A 46 23.06 16.25 -1.90
CA VAL A 46 23.81 17.01 -0.88
C VAL A 46 25.27 17.07 -1.27
N ARG A 47 25.79 18.28 -1.48
CA ARG A 47 27.22 18.53 -1.71
C ARG A 47 27.91 18.81 -0.38
N MET A 48 29.03 18.13 -0.15
CA MET A 48 29.87 18.29 1.00
C MET A 48 31.29 18.56 0.52
N GLU A 49 31.93 19.60 1.01
CA GLU A 49 33.35 19.84 0.79
C GLU A 49 34.05 19.65 2.14
N VAL A 50 35.01 18.75 2.20
CA VAL A 50 35.60 18.27 3.44
C VAL A 50 37.14 18.41 3.33
N GLN A 51 37.73 19.08 4.30
CA GLN A 51 39.19 19.33 4.34
C GLN A 51 39.77 18.87 5.65
N GLY A 52 40.92 18.18 5.58
CA GLY A 52 41.64 17.71 6.77
C GLY A 52 42.76 16.73 6.41
N MET A 53 43.20 15.97 7.40
CA MET A 53 44.24 14.94 7.17
C MET A 53 43.68 13.83 6.28
N PRO A 54 44.46 13.25 5.35
CA PRO A 54 44.03 12.25 4.41
C PRO A 54 43.28 11.09 5.08
N GLU A 55 43.79 10.59 6.19
CA GLU A 55 43.19 9.46 6.93
C GLU A 55 41.81 9.82 7.49
N GLU A 56 41.57 11.07 7.93
CA GLU A 56 40.29 11.52 8.48
C GLU A 56 39.28 11.78 7.36
N VAL A 57 39.69 12.32 6.20
CA VAL A 57 38.83 12.51 5.04
C VAL A 57 38.37 11.15 4.47
N GLU A 58 39.25 10.14 4.41
CA GLU A 58 38.86 8.76 4.01
C GLU A 58 37.91 8.14 5.04
N ARG A 59 38.19 8.27 6.33
CA ARG A 59 37.33 7.77 7.42
C ARG A 59 35.95 8.42 7.35
N PHE A 60 35.86 9.72 7.08
CA PHE A 60 34.60 10.44 6.87
C PHE A 60 33.79 9.81 5.73
N GLY A 61 34.37 9.55 4.56
CA GLY A 61 33.70 8.91 3.42
C GLY A 61 33.17 7.51 3.75
N MET A 62 33.91 6.71 4.51
CA MET A 62 33.46 5.38 4.96
C MET A 62 32.30 5.46 5.97
N ARG A 63 32.42 6.37 6.98
CA ARG A 63 31.38 6.55 8.01
C ARG A 63 30.09 7.12 7.40
N LEU A 64 30.22 8.02 6.39
CA LEU A 64 29.09 8.59 5.67
C LEU A 64 28.17 7.51 5.06
N GLN A 65 28.74 6.40 4.59
CA GLN A 65 27.97 5.28 4.02
C GLN A 65 27.45 4.31 5.10
N LYS A 66 28.22 4.12 6.19
CA LYS A 66 27.91 3.09 7.19
C LYS A 66 26.95 3.56 8.28
N GLU A 67 26.98 4.85 8.64
CA GLU A 67 26.29 5.42 9.81
C GLU A 67 25.10 6.31 9.41
N LEU A 68 24.48 6.03 8.27
CA LEU A 68 23.36 6.82 7.74
C LEU A 68 22.24 7.03 8.78
N PRO A 69 21.63 8.24 8.80
CA PRO A 69 20.39 8.45 9.54
C PRO A 69 19.32 7.42 9.12
N PRO A 70 18.41 7.01 10.02
CA PRO A 70 17.45 5.91 9.77
C PRO A 70 16.61 6.06 8.51
N LEU A 71 16.35 7.29 8.09
CA LEU A 71 15.54 7.61 6.91
C LEU A 71 16.36 7.89 5.66
N ALA A 72 17.68 8.10 5.80
CA ALA A 72 18.54 8.40 4.66
C ALA A 72 18.81 7.13 3.83
N ARG A 73 18.79 7.27 2.52
CA ARG A 73 19.14 6.23 1.56
C ARG A 73 20.01 6.85 0.47
N LEU A 74 21.23 6.35 0.33
CA LEU A 74 22.13 6.75 -0.75
C LEU A 74 21.87 5.87 -1.98
N THR A 75 21.65 6.51 -3.12
CA THR A 75 21.66 5.85 -4.42
C THR A 75 23.03 5.95 -5.08
N ALA A 76 23.74 7.04 -4.84
CA ALA A 76 25.12 7.24 -5.25
C ALA A 76 25.89 8.14 -4.27
N LEU A 77 27.18 7.89 -4.13
CA LEU A 77 28.11 8.77 -3.47
C LEU A 77 29.33 8.96 -4.42
N ARG A 78 29.46 10.17 -4.96
CA ARG A 78 30.58 10.54 -5.83
C ARG A 78 31.53 11.44 -5.06
N HIS A 79 32.79 11.42 -5.41
CA HIS A 79 33.76 12.34 -4.84
C HIS A 79 34.78 12.81 -5.90
N GLU A 80 35.33 13.99 -5.66
CA GLU A 80 36.39 14.59 -6.46
C GLU A 80 37.37 15.32 -5.54
N ASP A 81 38.66 15.22 -5.82
CA ASP A 81 39.68 15.95 -5.05
C ASP A 81 39.75 17.40 -5.53
N MET A 82 39.88 18.33 -4.56
CA MET A 82 39.91 19.77 -4.77
C MET A 82 41.15 20.39 -4.16
N ALA A 83 41.47 21.63 -4.56
CA ALA A 83 42.50 22.41 -3.92
C ALA A 83 42.11 22.75 -2.47
N ALA A 84 43.05 22.58 -1.53
CA ALA A 84 42.84 22.98 -0.14
C ALA A 84 42.64 24.50 -0.01
N VAL A 85 41.74 24.91 0.88
CA VAL A 85 41.48 26.34 1.19
C VAL A 85 42.28 26.73 2.41
N PRO A 86 43.30 27.61 2.24
CA PRO A 86 44.12 28.09 3.36
C PRO A 86 43.30 28.89 4.37
N GLY A 87 43.49 28.59 5.67
CA GLY A 87 42.84 29.35 6.74
C GLY A 87 41.35 28.98 7.01
N GLU A 88 40.78 27.97 6.37
CA GLU A 88 39.46 27.49 6.73
C GLU A 88 39.46 26.86 8.13
N ALA A 89 38.70 27.47 9.05
CA ALA A 89 38.78 27.15 10.48
C ALA A 89 37.64 26.28 11.05
N ALA A 90 36.51 26.12 10.30
CA ALA A 90 35.34 25.42 10.78
C ALA A 90 34.62 24.68 9.66
N PHE A 91 33.77 23.71 10.05
CA PHE A 91 32.81 23.12 9.17
C PHE A 91 31.47 23.87 9.27
N ALA A 92 30.85 24.22 8.15
CA ALA A 92 29.61 25.01 8.12
C ALA A 92 28.52 24.37 7.28
N ILE A 93 27.26 24.59 7.67
CA ILE A 93 26.10 24.28 6.85
C ILE A 93 25.76 25.53 6.06
N VAL A 94 25.82 25.44 4.74
CA VAL A 94 25.53 26.56 3.83
C VAL A 94 24.08 26.51 3.32
N ALA A 95 23.57 27.67 2.85
CA ALA A 95 22.27 27.77 2.26
C ALA A 95 22.12 26.83 1.04
N SER A 96 20.89 26.36 0.80
CA SER A 96 20.59 25.51 -0.36
C SER A 96 20.75 26.32 -1.66
N ASP A 97 21.40 25.72 -2.67
CA ASP A 97 21.58 26.32 -3.97
C ASP A 97 20.30 26.13 -4.80
N GLY A 98 19.58 27.21 -5.07
CA GLY A 98 18.22 27.22 -5.66
C GLY A 98 18.19 27.14 -7.19
N HIS A 99 19.28 26.76 -7.88
CA HIS A 99 19.29 26.71 -9.34
C HIS A 99 18.67 25.41 -9.90
N ALA A 100 17.85 25.58 -10.92
CA ALA A 100 16.92 24.68 -11.58
C ALA A 100 17.37 23.23 -11.82
N GLY A 101 16.48 22.27 -11.54
CA GLY A 101 16.60 20.86 -11.89
C GLY A 101 16.73 19.97 -10.64
N HIS A 102 15.62 19.76 -9.91
CA HIS A 102 15.69 19.03 -8.63
C HIS A 102 15.64 17.52 -8.83
N SER A 103 16.73 16.82 -8.44
CA SER A 103 16.75 15.36 -8.28
C SER A 103 16.40 14.93 -6.85
N VAL A 104 15.86 15.84 -6.04
CA VAL A 104 15.56 15.62 -4.63
C VAL A 104 14.35 14.71 -4.46
N LEU A 105 14.50 13.69 -3.60
CA LEU A 105 13.42 12.80 -3.19
C LEU A 105 12.74 13.34 -1.94
N VAL A 106 11.42 13.53 -2.01
CA VAL A 106 10.60 13.86 -0.85
C VAL A 106 10.48 12.63 0.05
N SER A 107 10.78 12.78 1.34
CA SER A 107 10.63 11.71 2.32
C SER A 107 9.15 11.40 2.55
N PRO A 108 8.75 10.13 2.67
CA PRO A 108 7.42 9.77 3.15
C PRO A 108 7.18 10.24 4.58
N ASP A 109 5.91 10.23 4.99
CA ASP A 109 5.54 10.41 6.40
C ASP A 109 6.06 9.26 7.24
N VAL A 110 6.56 9.56 8.43
CA VAL A 110 7.23 8.62 9.32
C VAL A 110 6.57 8.61 10.69
N GLY A 111 6.39 7.43 11.25
CA GLY A 111 5.88 7.25 12.60
C GLY A 111 6.79 7.88 13.67
N ILE A 112 6.22 8.13 14.85
CA ILE A 112 6.96 8.69 16.00
C ILE A 112 8.17 7.81 16.36
N CYS A 113 9.33 8.42 16.55
CA CYS A 113 10.56 7.75 16.98
C CYS A 113 10.63 7.63 18.51
N ALA A 114 11.52 6.76 19.00
CA ALA A 114 11.70 6.51 20.43
C ALA A 114 12.10 7.77 21.21
N ASP A 115 13.00 8.60 20.64
CA ASP A 115 13.45 9.84 21.30
C ASP A 115 12.31 10.84 21.49
N CYS A 116 11.44 11.00 20.46
CA CYS A 116 10.29 11.88 20.58
C CYS A 116 9.23 11.31 21.54
N LEU A 117 9.10 9.99 21.61
CA LEU A 117 8.23 9.35 22.60
C LEU A 117 8.78 9.56 24.02
N SER A 118 10.11 9.45 24.23
CA SER A 118 10.75 9.76 25.50
C SER A 118 10.50 11.21 25.93
N ASP A 119 10.67 12.19 25.03
CA ASP A 119 10.35 13.60 25.32
C ASP A 119 8.89 13.79 25.77
N MET A 120 7.96 13.06 25.18
CA MET A 120 6.53 13.17 25.51
C MET A 120 6.17 12.51 26.83
N THR A 121 6.93 11.53 27.27
CA THR A 121 6.70 10.83 28.55
C THR A 121 7.44 11.47 29.73
N ASP A 122 8.44 12.30 29.49
CA ASP A 122 9.17 13.02 30.48
C ASP A 122 8.38 14.25 30.99
N PRO A 123 7.94 14.29 32.26
CA PRO A 123 7.19 15.41 32.83
C PRO A 123 7.93 16.74 32.81
N GLU A 124 9.28 16.72 32.83
CA GLU A 124 10.12 17.92 32.83
C GLU A 124 10.35 18.46 31.43
N ASN A 125 10.02 17.69 30.38
CA ASN A 125 10.20 18.10 29.00
C ASN A 125 9.08 19.07 28.57
N PRO A 126 9.40 20.19 27.89
CA PRO A 126 8.39 21.15 27.43
C PRO A 126 7.40 20.57 26.41
N ARG A 127 7.63 19.36 25.90
CA ARG A 127 6.74 18.62 25.00
C ARG A 127 6.04 17.46 25.69
N HIS A 128 6.03 17.44 27.02
CA HIS A 128 5.28 16.44 27.79
C HIS A 128 3.82 16.39 27.29
N ASN A 129 3.34 15.20 26.89
CA ASN A 129 1.98 14.98 26.35
C ASN A 129 1.60 15.85 25.12
N TYR A 130 2.57 16.40 24.37
CA TYR A 130 2.26 17.21 23.22
C TYR A 130 2.03 16.36 21.95
N ALA A 131 0.81 16.43 21.40
CA ALA A 131 0.31 15.59 20.31
C ALA A 131 0.97 15.84 18.94
N PHE A 132 1.90 16.80 18.81
CA PHE A 132 2.57 17.14 17.54
C PHE A 132 4.08 17.14 17.66
N THR A 133 4.61 16.48 18.68
CA THR A 133 6.06 16.31 18.89
C THR A 133 6.70 15.58 17.71
N ASN A 134 7.81 16.09 17.21
CA ASN A 134 8.57 15.51 16.10
C ASN A 134 10.03 15.96 16.12
N CYS A 135 10.84 15.33 15.25
CA CYS A 135 12.23 15.72 14.99
C CYS A 135 12.59 15.45 13.52
N THR A 136 13.88 15.48 13.17
CA THR A 136 14.34 15.16 11.81
C THR A 136 14.11 13.70 11.41
N ASN A 137 13.97 12.78 12.38
CA ASN A 137 13.81 11.34 12.16
C ASN A 137 12.36 10.85 12.18
N CYS A 138 11.36 11.69 12.46
CA CYS A 138 9.97 11.27 12.55
C CYS A 138 8.98 12.41 12.23
N GLY A 139 7.70 12.05 12.08
CA GLY A 139 6.62 13.00 11.84
C GLY A 139 6.25 13.17 10.36
N PRO A 140 5.33 14.11 10.07
CA PRO A 140 4.83 14.33 8.72
C PRO A 140 5.88 14.93 7.78
N ARG A 141 5.81 14.57 6.52
CA ARG A 141 6.63 15.06 5.41
C ARG A 141 5.78 15.28 4.17
N TYR A 142 5.43 14.19 3.48
CA TYR A 142 4.67 14.20 2.23
C TYR A 142 3.30 14.86 2.42
N THR A 143 2.56 14.48 3.45
CA THR A 143 1.19 14.97 3.69
C THR A 143 1.10 16.46 4.03
N ILE A 144 2.21 17.11 4.37
CA ILE A 144 2.26 18.54 4.71
C ILE A 144 3.02 19.40 3.69
N THR A 145 3.52 18.83 2.60
CA THR A 145 4.40 19.51 1.63
C THR A 145 3.63 19.96 0.40
N ARG A 146 3.79 21.23 0.00
CA ARG A 146 3.17 21.83 -1.21
C ARG A 146 4.06 21.73 -2.45
N SER A 147 5.37 21.83 -2.25
CA SER A 147 6.38 21.86 -3.32
C SER A 147 7.76 21.55 -2.75
N ILE A 148 8.74 21.35 -3.62
CA ILE A 148 10.15 21.26 -3.27
C ILE A 148 10.84 22.64 -3.50
N PRO A 149 11.96 22.95 -2.84
CA PRO A 149 12.63 22.14 -1.80
C PRO A 149 11.81 22.04 -0.51
N TYR A 150 12.02 20.96 0.28
CA TYR A 150 11.31 20.74 1.53
C TYR A 150 11.79 21.72 2.62
N ASP A 151 11.10 22.85 2.71
CA ASP A 151 11.34 23.89 3.71
C ASP A 151 10.02 24.29 4.39
N ARG A 152 10.08 24.81 5.63
CA ARG A 152 8.90 25.14 6.44
C ARG A 152 7.92 26.06 5.72
N ALA A 153 8.43 27.04 4.97
CA ALA A 153 7.61 28.00 4.21
C ALA A 153 6.67 27.35 3.18
N VAL A 154 7.06 26.21 2.59
CA VAL A 154 6.27 25.47 1.61
C VAL A 154 5.54 24.25 2.23
N THR A 155 5.37 24.26 3.55
CA THR A 155 4.59 23.23 4.26
C THR A 155 3.36 23.84 4.93
N SER A 156 2.41 23.00 5.40
CA SER A 156 1.29 23.46 6.23
C SER A 156 1.73 23.97 7.62
N MET A 157 3.02 23.87 7.95
CA MET A 157 3.59 24.43 9.18
C MET A 157 3.99 25.89 9.06
N SER A 158 3.91 26.49 7.87
CA SER A 158 4.25 27.91 7.64
C SER A 158 3.41 28.88 8.47
N CYS A 159 2.16 28.51 8.80
CA CYS A 159 1.26 29.31 9.62
C CYS A 159 1.53 29.22 11.14
N PHE A 160 2.54 28.43 11.57
CA PHE A 160 2.95 28.29 12.97
C PHE A 160 4.35 28.89 13.17
N PRO A 161 4.48 30.19 13.46
CA PRO A 161 5.80 30.82 13.70
C PRO A 161 6.47 30.20 14.94
N LEU A 162 7.78 30.00 14.85
CA LEU A 162 8.54 29.38 15.93
C LEU A 162 8.63 30.31 17.15
N CYS A 163 8.40 29.78 18.35
CA CYS A 163 8.75 30.46 19.59
C CYS A 163 10.27 30.48 19.78
N PRO A 164 10.82 31.33 20.71
CA PRO A 164 12.28 31.46 20.89
C PRO A 164 12.99 30.12 21.16
N ARG A 165 12.34 29.20 21.93
CA ARG A 165 12.88 27.85 22.21
C ARG A 165 12.98 27.03 20.94
N CYS A 166 11.87 26.88 20.21
CA CYS A 166 11.85 26.09 18.97
C CYS A 166 12.75 26.71 17.89
N ALA A 167 12.92 28.03 17.87
CA ALA A 167 13.86 28.70 16.97
C ALA A 167 15.32 28.39 17.34
N ALA A 168 15.68 28.35 18.63
CA ALA A 168 16.97 27.95 19.09
C ALA A 168 17.31 26.49 18.72
N GLU A 169 16.42 25.55 19.03
CA GLU A 169 16.58 24.12 18.62
C GLU A 169 16.65 23.94 17.10
N TYR A 170 15.86 24.72 16.34
CA TYR A 170 15.88 24.69 14.89
C TYR A 170 17.19 25.19 14.29
N GLY A 171 17.82 26.16 14.95
CA GLY A 171 19.08 26.80 14.52
C GLY A 171 20.36 26.12 15.04
N ASP A 172 20.25 25.19 16.02
CA ASP A 172 21.42 24.54 16.63
C ASP A 172 21.78 23.23 15.90
N PRO A 173 22.93 23.16 15.20
CA PRO A 173 23.37 21.94 14.52
C PRO A 173 23.57 20.72 15.43
N ALA A 174 23.77 20.94 16.74
CA ALA A 174 23.90 19.87 17.73
C ALA A 174 22.54 19.30 18.19
N ASP A 175 21.45 20.03 17.99
CA ASP A 175 20.10 19.56 18.35
C ASP A 175 19.52 18.61 17.31
N ARG A 176 18.85 17.54 17.77
CA ARG A 176 18.16 16.58 16.89
C ARG A 176 16.95 17.16 16.12
N ARG A 177 16.55 18.39 16.44
CA ARG A 177 15.52 19.16 15.74
C ARG A 177 16.09 20.23 14.81
N PHE A 178 17.40 20.25 14.63
CA PHE A 178 18.06 21.15 13.68
C PHE A 178 17.43 21.00 12.29
N HIS A 179 16.89 22.10 11.76
CA HIS A 179 16.17 22.13 10.48
C HIS A 179 15.01 21.12 10.36
N ALA A 180 14.43 20.66 11.46
CA ALA A 180 13.22 19.84 11.44
C ALA A 180 12.01 20.74 11.06
N GLN A 181 11.61 20.74 9.80
CA GLN A 181 10.59 21.65 9.26
C GLN A 181 9.25 21.60 10.01
N PRO A 182 8.76 20.42 10.51
CA PRO A 182 7.53 20.37 11.27
C PRO A 182 7.71 20.66 12.79
N ILE A 183 8.89 21.09 13.25
CA ILE A 183 9.15 21.37 14.68
C ILE A 183 8.08 22.26 15.30
N ALA A 184 7.64 21.90 16.50
CA ALA A 184 6.65 22.62 17.26
C ALA A 184 6.70 22.26 18.76
N CYS A 185 6.09 23.10 19.60
CA CYS A 185 5.82 22.82 21.01
C CYS A 185 4.40 23.33 21.36
N PRO A 186 3.88 23.10 22.58
CA PRO A 186 2.54 23.57 22.97
C PRO A 186 2.32 25.07 22.78
N ASP A 187 3.40 25.87 22.88
CA ASP A 187 3.32 27.34 22.79
C ASP A 187 3.15 27.84 21.35
N CYS A 188 3.81 27.20 20.38
CA CYS A 188 3.91 27.73 19.00
C CYS A 188 3.30 26.81 17.93
N GLY A 189 2.93 25.58 18.29
CA GLY A 189 2.48 24.59 17.32
C GLY A 189 0.97 24.35 17.29
N PRO A 190 0.55 23.33 16.55
CA PRO A 190 -0.84 22.95 16.40
C PRO A 190 -1.52 22.63 17.74
N ARG A 191 -2.84 22.88 17.79
CA ARG A 191 -3.70 22.68 18.96
C ARG A 191 -4.75 21.63 18.70
N LEU A 192 -5.16 20.95 19.78
CA LEU A 192 -6.25 19.97 19.80
C LEU A 192 -7.51 20.58 20.41
N TRP A 193 -8.67 20.18 19.87
CA TRP A 193 -9.96 20.41 20.50
C TRP A 193 -10.93 19.27 20.20
N PHE A 194 -11.98 19.19 20.99
CA PHE A 194 -13.00 18.14 20.94
C PHE A 194 -14.36 18.74 20.59
N VAL A 195 -15.08 18.08 19.70
CA VAL A 195 -16.45 18.43 19.33
C VAL A 195 -17.34 17.20 19.54
N ASP A 196 -18.39 17.31 20.34
CA ASP A 196 -19.42 16.27 20.44
C ASP A 196 -20.53 16.47 19.40
N LYS A 197 -21.35 15.45 19.22
CA LYS A 197 -22.42 15.47 18.22
C LYS A 197 -23.44 16.60 18.47
N ALA A 198 -23.72 16.91 19.73
CA ALA A 198 -24.64 18.00 20.07
C ALA A 198 -24.09 19.37 19.70
N ALA A 199 -22.79 19.59 19.95
CA ALA A 199 -22.10 20.80 19.54
C ALA A 199 -22.01 20.92 18.02
N ALA A 200 -21.74 19.80 17.32
CA ALA A 200 -21.70 19.77 15.86
C ALA A 200 -23.04 20.14 15.22
N VAL A 201 -24.13 19.54 15.71
CA VAL A 201 -25.51 19.85 15.24
C VAL A 201 -25.91 21.31 15.55
N ALA A 202 -25.46 21.86 16.66
CA ALA A 202 -25.70 23.25 17.05
C ALA A 202 -24.79 24.26 16.34
N GLY A 203 -23.92 23.82 15.40
CA GLY A 203 -22.96 24.69 14.72
C GLY A 203 -21.82 25.18 15.61
N ARG A 204 -21.71 24.70 16.86
CA ARG A 204 -20.66 25.12 17.81
C ARG A 204 -19.42 24.23 17.68
N THR A 205 -18.78 24.34 16.54
CA THR A 205 -17.68 23.44 16.18
C THR A 205 -16.30 23.98 16.57
N GLY A 206 -16.20 25.25 16.95
CA GLY A 206 -14.93 25.94 17.20
C GLY A 206 -14.09 26.17 15.95
N VAL A 207 -14.53 25.67 14.78
CA VAL A 207 -13.81 25.81 13.52
C VAL A 207 -13.85 27.25 13.01
N GLU A 208 -14.82 28.04 13.44
CA GLU A 208 -15.01 29.44 13.08
C GLU A 208 -13.92 30.37 13.68
N HIS A 209 -13.33 29.97 14.81
CA HIS A 209 -12.29 30.74 15.52
C HIS A 209 -10.87 30.44 14.99
N PHE A 210 -10.74 29.45 14.15
CA PHE A 210 -9.49 29.21 13.44
C PHE A 210 -9.58 29.97 12.12
N ARG A 211 -8.72 30.96 11.94
CA ARG A 211 -8.65 31.68 10.66
C ARG A 211 -8.75 30.66 9.54
N ALA A 212 -9.79 30.78 8.74
CA ALA A 212 -9.87 30.12 7.47
C ALA A 212 -8.56 30.43 6.74
N ASP A 213 -7.94 29.34 6.28
CA ASP A 213 -7.10 29.38 5.11
C ASP A 213 -5.69 29.95 5.27
N CYS A 214 -4.75 29.04 5.47
CA CYS A 214 -3.50 29.12 4.74
C CYS A 214 -3.77 28.88 3.24
N GLY A 215 -4.75 29.55 2.63
CA GLY A 215 -4.94 29.66 1.18
C GLY A 215 -5.27 28.39 0.40
N LEU A 216 -6.15 27.52 0.90
CA LEU A 216 -6.55 26.28 0.21
C LEU A 216 -8.07 26.07 0.12
N ALA A 217 -8.86 27.16 0.18
CA ALA A 217 -10.27 27.10 -0.22
C ALA A 217 -10.39 27.80 -1.57
N GLY A 218 -10.60 27.02 -2.64
CA GLY A 218 -10.99 27.53 -3.96
C GLY A 218 -9.85 28.09 -4.79
N ALA A 219 -9.17 27.21 -5.52
CA ALA A 219 -8.49 27.63 -6.75
C ALA A 219 -9.56 27.78 -7.84
N GLU A 220 -10.38 28.84 -7.75
CA GLU A 220 -10.88 29.46 -8.95
C GLU A 220 -9.85 30.52 -9.39
N ALA A 221 -9.43 30.36 -10.64
CA ALA A 221 -8.43 31.17 -11.27
C ALA A 221 -8.81 32.66 -11.22
N ASP A 222 -7.93 33.50 -10.67
CA ASP A 222 -7.72 34.79 -11.29
C ASP A 222 -6.25 35.23 -11.17
N SER A 223 -5.70 35.48 -12.31
CA SER A 223 -4.33 35.94 -12.54
C SER A 223 -4.21 37.42 -12.26
N GLY A 224 -3.43 37.80 -11.24
CA GLY A 224 -2.99 39.17 -11.05
C GLY A 224 -1.70 39.27 -10.27
N PRO A 225 -0.72 40.05 -10.69
CA PRO A 225 0.56 40.22 -10.03
C PRO A 225 0.48 41.22 -8.87
N ASP A 226 1.46 41.11 -7.95
CA ASP A 226 1.77 42.02 -6.88
C ASP A 226 1.00 41.85 -5.56
N VAL A 227 1.60 41.08 -4.65
CA VAL A 227 1.30 41.19 -3.22
C VAL A 227 2.52 41.82 -2.51
N ASP A 228 2.32 43.06 -2.16
CA ASP A 228 3.22 43.89 -1.44
C ASP A 228 3.59 43.38 -0.05
N ASN A 229 4.81 43.65 0.40
CA ASN A 229 5.52 43.07 1.57
C ASN A 229 5.08 43.69 2.92
N THR A 230 3.84 44.18 3.06
CA THR A 230 3.32 44.82 4.30
C THR A 230 2.72 43.89 5.34
N ASP A 231 2.55 42.59 5.04
CA ASP A 231 1.88 41.59 5.93
C ASP A 231 2.75 40.97 7.03
N ALA A 232 4.06 41.28 7.13
CA ALA A 232 4.95 40.67 8.10
C ALA A 232 4.69 41.14 9.55
N HIS A 233 4.22 42.39 9.75
CA HIS A 233 3.91 42.94 11.06
C HIS A 233 2.59 42.42 11.65
N ASP A 234 1.55 42.28 10.81
CA ASP A 234 0.25 41.71 11.23
C ASP A 234 0.36 40.24 11.58
N ARG A 235 1.28 39.50 10.95
CA ARG A 235 1.57 38.08 11.27
C ARG A 235 2.25 37.93 12.63
N ALA A 236 3.09 38.87 13.04
CA ALA A 236 3.76 38.84 14.34
C ALA A 236 2.80 39.11 15.50
N ASP A 237 1.82 39.99 15.32
CA ASP A 237 0.81 40.28 16.35
C ASP A 237 -0.24 39.16 16.49
N ALA A 238 -0.60 38.49 15.41
CA ALA A 238 -1.41 37.26 15.47
C ALA A 238 -0.70 36.10 16.18
N ALA A 239 0.65 36.04 16.11
CA ALA A 239 1.44 35.07 16.84
C ALA A 239 1.49 35.36 18.35
N ARG A 240 1.52 36.65 18.77
CA ARG A 240 1.49 37.05 20.17
C ARG A 240 0.14 36.75 20.86
N GLN A 241 -0.97 36.79 20.13
CA GLN A 241 -2.31 36.43 20.63
C GLN A 241 -2.51 34.90 20.82
N ARG A 242 -1.61 34.06 20.29
CA ARG A 242 -1.70 32.59 20.41
C ARG A 242 -1.12 32.02 21.72
N CYS A 243 -0.29 32.74 22.42
CA CYS A 243 0.21 32.36 23.75
C CYS A 243 -0.83 32.61 24.82
N LEU A 244 -2.00 31.97 24.74
CA LEU A 244 -3.00 32.03 25.79
C LEU A 244 -2.69 30.99 26.87
N PRO A 245 -2.64 31.36 28.18
CA PRO A 245 -2.63 30.40 29.26
C PRO A 245 -3.84 29.48 29.16
N GLY A 246 -3.61 28.15 29.11
CA GLY A 246 -4.70 27.16 29.06
C GLY A 246 -4.74 26.24 27.84
N ALA A 247 -3.89 26.42 26.81
CA ALA A 247 -3.87 25.55 25.63
C ALA A 247 -3.57 24.09 25.99
N GLU A 248 -2.67 23.84 26.96
CA GLU A 248 -2.35 22.50 27.44
C GLU A 248 -3.53 21.89 28.21
N THR A 249 -4.19 22.66 29.06
CA THR A 249 -5.40 22.22 29.77
C THR A 249 -6.52 21.87 28.80
N ALA A 250 -6.70 22.65 27.73
CA ALA A 250 -7.68 22.38 26.68
C ALA A 250 -7.37 21.08 25.91
N ALA A 251 -6.09 20.84 25.60
CA ALA A 251 -5.66 19.61 24.92
C ALA A 251 -5.86 18.37 25.81
N ARG A 252 -5.50 18.45 27.10
CA ARG A 252 -5.76 17.36 28.08
C ARG A 252 -7.25 17.06 28.21
N GLU A 253 -8.08 18.09 28.27
CA GLU A 253 -9.54 17.94 28.31
C GLU A 253 -10.11 17.33 27.03
N ALA A 254 -9.59 17.71 25.85
CA ALA A 254 -9.98 17.12 24.59
C ALA A 254 -9.65 15.61 24.54
N ILE A 255 -8.46 15.21 24.97
CA ILE A 255 -8.05 13.80 25.07
C ILE A 255 -8.93 13.04 26.07
N ARG A 256 -9.20 13.63 27.26
CA ARG A 256 -10.07 13.03 28.26
C ARG A 256 -11.48 12.76 27.73
N ARG A 257 -12.07 13.72 27.03
CA ARG A 257 -13.39 13.59 26.41
C ARG A 257 -13.39 12.54 25.30
N ALA A 258 -12.39 12.55 24.42
CA ALA A 258 -12.20 11.57 23.36
C ALA A 258 -12.06 10.14 23.92
N GLY A 259 -11.23 9.95 24.95
CA GLY A 259 -11.07 8.66 25.60
C GLY A 259 -12.36 8.17 26.28
N ARG A 260 -13.14 9.07 26.87
CA ARG A 260 -14.46 8.73 27.45
C ARG A 260 -15.41 8.19 26.38
N VAL A 261 -15.51 8.85 25.21
CA VAL A 261 -16.35 8.36 24.10
C VAL A 261 -15.99 6.93 23.72
N LEU A 262 -14.69 6.60 23.64
CA LEU A 262 -14.23 5.25 23.31
C LEU A 262 -14.59 4.24 24.40
N LEU A 263 -14.37 4.57 25.69
CA LEU A 263 -14.70 3.69 26.83
C LEU A 263 -16.22 3.46 26.97
N ASP A 264 -17.03 4.46 26.64
CA ASP A 264 -18.50 4.37 26.66
C ASP A 264 -19.06 3.63 25.44
N GLY A 265 -18.20 3.11 24.53
CA GLY A 265 -18.59 2.34 23.35
C GLY A 265 -19.02 3.21 22.15
N GLY A 266 -18.69 4.49 22.14
CA GLY A 266 -18.94 5.41 21.03
C GLY A 266 -17.90 5.29 19.92
N ILE A 267 -18.19 5.95 18.79
CA ILE A 267 -17.32 6.06 17.60
C ILE A 267 -16.72 7.46 17.56
N LEU A 268 -15.39 7.54 17.62
CA LEU A 268 -14.62 8.78 17.55
C LEU A 268 -14.04 8.97 16.14
N ALA A 269 -14.31 10.12 15.52
CA ALA A 269 -13.55 10.59 14.36
C ALA A 269 -12.38 11.44 14.84
N PHE A 270 -11.16 11.18 14.39
CA PHE A 270 -10.02 12.03 14.71
C PHE A 270 -9.10 12.24 13.51
N LYS A 271 -8.45 13.40 13.49
CA LYS A 271 -7.59 13.85 12.41
C LYS A 271 -6.19 13.23 12.58
N GLY A 272 -5.81 12.35 11.63
CA GLY A 272 -4.52 11.65 11.61
C GLY A 272 -3.42 12.38 10.82
N LEU A 273 -2.51 11.63 10.19
CA LEU A 273 -1.47 12.16 9.29
C LEU A 273 -2.00 12.41 7.87
N GLY A 274 -2.59 11.40 7.25
CA GLY A 274 -3.03 11.45 5.85
C GLY A 274 -4.54 11.67 5.67
N GLY A 275 -5.28 11.95 6.74
CA GLY A 275 -6.72 12.17 6.75
C GLY A 275 -7.35 11.79 8.09
N PHE A 276 -8.67 11.80 8.13
CA PHE A 276 -9.43 11.39 9.31
C PHE A 276 -9.54 9.86 9.41
N GLN A 277 -9.59 9.38 10.66
CA GLN A 277 -9.85 7.97 10.99
C GLN A 277 -11.05 7.87 11.91
N LEU A 278 -11.80 6.76 11.80
CA LEU A 278 -12.84 6.38 12.78
C LEU A 278 -12.27 5.33 13.71
N ALA A 279 -12.44 5.55 15.02
CA ALA A 279 -12.00 4.63 16.06
C ALA A 279 -13.15 4.21 16.96
N CYS A 280 -13.14 2.96 17.42
CA CYS A 280 -13.94 2.46 18.53
C CYS A 280 -13.15 1.37 19.27
N ASP A 281 -13.60 1.00 20.48
CA ASP A 281 -13.00 -0.12 21.22
C ASP A 281 -13.23 -1.45 20.47
N ALA A 282 -12.12 -2.10 20.09
CA ALA A 282 -12.12 -3.35 19.34
C ALA A 282 -12.66 -4.56 20.13
N ARG A 283 -12.79 -4.45 21.44
CA ARG A 283 -13.35 -5.50 22.31
C ARG A 283 -14.84 -5.30 22.60
N ASN A 284 -15.38 -4.14 22.28
CA ASN A 284 -16.78 -3.83 22.48
C ASN A 284 -17.62 -4.26 21.26
N GLU A 285 -18.28 -5.41 21.34
CA GLU A 285 -19.10 -5.97 20.24
C GLU A 285 -20.21 -5.02 19.78
N ARG A 286 -20.79 -4.24 20.71
CA ARG A 286 -21.83 -3.27 20.39
C ARG A 286 -21.26 -2.10 19.58
N ALA A 287 -20.08 -1.60 19.94
CA ALA A 287 -19.39 -0.55 19.17
C ALA A 287 -19.01 -1.04 17.78
N LEU A 288 -18.52 -2.29 17.67
CA LEU A 288 -18.18 -2.93 16.40
C LEU A 288 -19.41 -3.08 15.49
N ALA A 289 -20.53 -3.58 16.03
CA ALA A 289 -21.77 -3.74 15.28
C ALA A 289 -22.28 -2.38 14.77
N LEU A 290 -22.28 -1.35 15.65
CA LEU A 290 -22.69 0.00 15.30
C LEU A 290 -21.80 0.63 14.22
N LEU A 291 -20.47 0.45 14.31
CA LEU A 291 -19.54 0.93 13.30
C LEU A 291 -19.79 0.25 11.92
N ARG A 292 -20.03 -1.07 11.92
CA ARG A 292 -20.32 -1.84 10.71
C ARG A 292 -21.64 -1.40 10.07
N GLU A 293 -22.67 -1.23 10.87
CA GLU A 293 -23.98 -0.73 10.42
C GLU A 293 -23.86 0.66 9.79
N ARG A 294 -23.28 1.63 10.51
CA ARG A 294 -23.12 3.02 10.04
C ARG A 294 -22.27 3.12 8.77
N LYS A 295 -21.21 2.29 8.65
CA LYS A 295 -20.35 2.25 7.44
C LYS A 295 -20.90 1.39 6.32
N ASN A 296 -22.04 0.71 6.51
CA ASN A 296 -22.53 -0.31 5.58
C ASN A 296 -21.43 -1.31 5.16
N ARG A 297 -20.72 -1.84 6.18
CA ARG A 297 -19.54 -2.70 5.99
C ARG A 297 -19.69 -3.98 6.84
N PRO A 298 -20.55 -4.94 6.40
CA PRO A 298 -20.92 -6.08 7.23
C PRO A 298 -19.74 -7.04 7.52
N HIS A 299 -18.91 -7.38 6.56
CA HIS A 299 -17.91 -8.44 6.70
C HIS A 299 -16.45 -8.00 6.49
N LYS A 300 -16.18 -6.98 5.66
CA LYS A 300 -14.80 -6.57 5.36
C LYS A 300 -13.99 -6.36 6.66
N PRO A 301 -12.79 -6.99 6.81
CA PRO A 301 -11.98 -6.90 8.02
C PRO A 301 -11.69 -5.45 8.45
N LEU A 302 -11.64 -5.22 9.76
CA LEU A 302 -11.30 -3.94 10.38
C LEU A 302 -9.84 -3.98 10.84
N ALA A 303 -9.08 -2.93 10.55
CA ALA A 303 -7.72 -2.78 11.06
C ALA A 303 -7.75 -2.36 12.53
N LEU A 304 -6.77 -2.83 13.29
CA LEU A 304 -6.61 -2.58 14.71
C LEU A 304 -5.36 -1.75 14.98
N MET A 305 -5.43 -0.93 16.02
CA MET A 305 -4.26 -0.32 16.64
C MET A 305 -4.16 -0.78 18.08
N ALA A 306 -3.02 -1.33 18.48
CA ALA A 306 -2.70 -1.69 19.85
C ALA A 306 -1.61 -0.76 20.38
N ASP A 307 -1.56 -0.56 21.69
CA ASP A 307 -0.60 0.33 22.34
C ASP A 307 0.85 -0.13 22.19
N CYS A 308 1.08 -1.45 22.23
CA CYS A 308 2.43 -2.04 22.19
C CYS A 308 2.42 -3.49 21.64
N LEU A 309 3.61 -4.06 21.40
CA LEU A 309 3.77 -5.44 20.92
C LEU A 309 3.22 -6.49 21.88
N GLU A 310 3.35 -6.27 23.19
CA GLU A 310 2.85 -7.19 24.21
C GLU A 310 1.34 -7.38 24.09
N THR A 311 0.61 -6.28 23.88
CA THR A 311 -0.84 -6.31 23.65
C THR A 311 -1.18 -7.07 22.36
N VAL A 312 -0.40 -6.90 21.27
CA VAL A 312 -0.60 -7.63 20.02
C VAL A 312 -0.36 -9.14 20.20
N ARG A 313 0.72 -9.52 20.92
CA ARG A 313 1.02 -10.94 21.23
C ARG A 313 -0.08 -11.63 22.03
N ALA A 314 -0.95 -10.89 22.71
CA ALA A 314 -2.07 -11.47 23.41
C ALA A 314 -3.11 -12.09 22.49
N PHE A 315 -3.27 -11.60 21.25
CA PHE A 315 -4.28 -12.04 20.28
C PHE A 315 -3.75 -12.43 18.90
N CYS A 316 -2.44 -12.26 18.62
CA CYS A 316 -1.79 -12.66 17.39
C CYS A 316 -0.55 -13.53 17.67
N ASP A 317 -0.24 -14.41 16.72
CA ASP A 317 1.03 -15.15 16.70
C ASP A 317 2.03 -14.36 15.84
N LEU A 318 3.01 -13.72 16.51
CA LEU A 318 3.99 -12.88 15.86
C LEU A 318 5.32 -13.61 15.65
N SER A 319 5.87 -13.53 14.44
CA SER A 319 7.28 -13.83 14.19
C SER A 319 8.14 -12.57 14.42
N PRO A 320 9.49 -12.70 14.54
CA PRO A 320 10.39 -11.54 14.64
C PRO A 320 10.23 -10.54 13.48
N GLU A 321 9.90 -11.03 12.28
CA GLU A 321 9.69 -10.18 11.11
C GLU A 321 8.38 -9.39 11.18
N HIS A 322 7.30 -9.96 11.76
CA HIS A 322 6.07 -9.20 12.06
C HIS A 322 6.38 -8.07 13.03
N GLU A 323 7.14 -8.35 14.10
CA GLU A 323 7.53 -7.34 15.09
C GLU A 323 8.39 -6.24 14.47
N ALA A 324 9.34 -6.62 13.60
CA ALA A 324 10.18 -5.65 12.88
C ALA A 324 9.36 -4.73 11.97
N LEU A 325 8.33 -5.25 11.27
CA LEU A 325 7.43 -4.43 10.46
C LEU A 325 6.54 -3.52 11.31
N LEU A 326 5.94 -4.04 12.37
CA LEU A 326 5.09 -3.26 13.29
C LEU A 326 5.84 -2.10 13.94
N THR A 327 7.13 -2.30 14.25
CA THR A 327 8.00 -1.29 14.87
C THR A 327 8.81 -0.46 13.88
N SER A 328 8.70 -0.75 12.58
CA SER A 328 9.41 0.00 11.53
C SER A 328 9.04 1.50 11.55
N PRO A 329 9.89 2.38 11.00
CA PRO A 329 9.57 3.80 10.87
C PRO A 329 8.26 4.08 10.11
N GLU A 330 7.89 3.24 9.17
CA GLU A 330 6.67 3.32 8.37
C GLU A 330 5.43 3.00 9.19
N LYS A 331 5.53 2.10 10.18
CA LYS A 331 4.42 1.61 11.02
C LYS A 331 3.16 1.31 10.20
N PRO A 332 3.22 0.38 9.23
CA PRO A 332 2.09 0.02 8.39
C PRO A 332 1.05 -0.81 9.16
N ILE A 333 -0.09 -1.05 8.53
CA ILE A 333 -0.98 -2.14 8.93
C ILE A 333 -0.34 -3.46 8.49
N VAL A 334 0.00 -4.32 9.45
CA VAL A 334 0.59 -5.64 9.21
C VAL A 334 -0.48 -6.71 9.41
N LEU A 335 -0.68 -7.59 8.41
CA LEU A 335 -1.57 -8.73 8.54
C LEU A 335 -0.89 -9.82 9.37
N CYS A 336 -1.39 -10.03 10.59
CA CYS A 336 -0.85 -10.97 11.57
C CYS A 336 -1.78 -12.17 11.74
N PRO A 337 -1.25 -13.41 11.85
CA PRO A 337 -2.06 -14.59 12.16
C PRO A 337 -2.78 -14.42 13.50
N ARG A 338 -4.10 -14.61 13.47
CA ARG A 338 -4.93 -14.54 14.68
C ARG A 338 -4.65 -15.76 15.55
N ARG A 339 -4.37 -15.55 16.82
CA ARG A 339 -4.29 -16.63 17.79
C ARG A 339 -5.68 -17.20 18.03
N THR A 340 -5.89 -18.44 17.63
CA THR A 340 -7.14 -19.18 17.89
C THR A 340 -6.99 -20.01 19.14
N GLY A 341 -7.76 -19.70 20.19
CA GLY A 341 -8.09 -20.70 21.20
C GLY A 341 -8.88 -21.82 20.51
N LYS A 342 -8.59 -23.10 20.84
CA LYS A 342 -9.14 -24.35 20.27
C LYS A 342 -10.18 -24.18 19.15
N ALA A 343 -9.90 -24.75 17.99
CA ALA A 343 -10.69 -24.68 16.78
C ALA A 343 -12.21 -24.59 17.05
N ARG A 344 -12.82 -23.44 16.75
CA ARG A 344 -14.28 -23.38 16.60
C ARG A 344 -14.63 -24.11 15.32
N GLY A 345 -15.49 -25.09 15.44
CA GLY A 345 -15.99 -25.92 14.38
C GLY A 345 -16.73 -25.16 13.26
N PRO A 346 -17.17 -25.87 12.22
CA PRO A 346 -17.52 -25.34 10.92
C PRO A 346 -18.64 -24.31 10.98
N TYR A 347 -18.62 -23.40 9.99
CA TYR A 347 -19.71 -22.49 9.69
C TYR A 347 -21.05 -23.18 9.83
N ALA A 348 -21.82 -22.87 10.89
CA ALA A 348 -23.22 -23.17 10.91
C ALA A 348 -23.84 -22.38 9.75
N THR A 349 -24.40 -23.12 8.79
CA THR A 349 -25.20 -22.58 7.70
C THR A 349 -26.42 -21.91 8.31
N ASN A 350 -26.33 -20.64 8.62
CA ASN A 350 -27.47 -19.84 8.97
C ASN A 350 -27.84 -19.02 7.73
N GLY A 351 -29.00 -19.36 7.22
CA GLY A 351 -29.71 -18.57 6.22
C GLY A 351 -29.83 -17.12 6.65
N VAL A 352 -30.07 -16.27 5.69
CA VAL A 352 -30.14 -14.81 5.74
C VAL A 352 -31.31 -14.28 6.59
N ASP A 353 -31.58 -14.88 7.73
CA ASP A 353 -32.58 -14.39 8.68
C ASP A 353 -32.20 -14.84 10.10
N GLY A 354 -31.63 -13.93 10.86
CA GLY A 354 -31.50 -14.18 12.30
C GLY A 354 -30.31 -13.60 13.03
N LEU A 355 -30.35 -12.31 13.33
CA LEU A 355 -29.53 -11.67 14.36
C LEU A 355 -29.85 -12.14 15.80
N ASN A 356 -30.61 -13.24 15.99
CA ASN A 356 -31.03 -13.76 17.28
C ASN A 356 -30.85 -15.29 17.35
N GLY A 357 -29.61 -15.76 17.46
CA GLY A 357 -29.29 -17.12 17.92
C GLY A 357 -28.76 -17.09 19.35
N PRO A 358 -29.17 -18.01 20.26
CA PRO A 358 -28.72 -17.99 21.65
C PRO A 358 -27.21 -18.24 21.74
N ALA A 359 -26.53 -17.41 22.53
CA ALA A 359 -25.13 -17.52 22.90
C ALA A 359 -24.85 -18.95 23.43
N GLY A 360 -24.12 -19.76 22.65
CA GLY A 360 -23.59 -21.04 23.13
C GLY A 360 -22.71 -20.78 24.34
N LYS A 361 -22.97 -21.51 25.44
CA LYS A 361 -22.20 -21.44 26.67
C LYS A 361 -20.71 -21.63 26.38
N ALA A 362 -19.90 -20.62 26.69
CA ALA A 362 -18.47 -20.70 26.69
C ALA A 362 -18.03 -21.71 27.77
N ASP A 363 -17.18 -22.66 27.40
CA ASP A 363 -16.45 -23.48 28.36
C ASP A 363 -15.49 -22.59 29.16
N ALA A 364 -15.84 -22.41 30.44
CA ALA A 364 -15.15 -21.60 31.42
C ALA A 364 -14.01 -22.42 32.05
N ASP A 365 -12.90 -22.65 31.36
CA ASP A 365 -11.74 -23.27 32.00
C ASP A 365 -10.39 -22.75 31.46
N THR A 366 -10.23 -21.43 31.39
CA THR A 366 -8.90 -20.75 31.52
C THR A 366 -9.18 -19.28 31.91
N PRO A 367 -8.86 -18.83 33.11
CA PRO A 367 -9.10 -17.45 33.47
C PRO A 367 -8.13 -16.51 32.77
N GLY A 368 -8.62 -15.54 32.01
CA GLY A 368 -8.00 -14.25 31.86
C GLY A 368 -7.30 -13.88 30.55
N ARG A 369 -7.60 -14.48 29.37
CA ARG A 369 -7.10 -13.93 28.09
C ARG A 369 -8.26 -13.36 27.27
N PRO A 370 -8.26 -12.04 26.99
CA PRO A 370 -9.32 -11.43 26.20
C PRO A 370 -9.14 -11.78 24.72
N GLU A 371 -9.98 -12.66 24.20
CA GLU A 371 -10.09 -12.91 22.75
C GLU A 371 -10.70 -11.67 22.05
N LEU A 372 -10.27 -11.40 20.81
CA LEU A 372 -10.93 -10.41 19.96
C LEU A 372 -12.28 -10.93 19.47
N PRO A 373 -13.34 -10.09 19.47
CA PRO A 373 -14.63 -10.47 18.93
C PRO A 373 -14.53 -10.94 17.47
N PHE A 374 -15.41 -11.86 17.09
CA PHE A 374 -15.55 -12.36 15.71
C PHE A 374 -15.78 -11.20 14.73
N LEU A 375 -16.53 -10.17 15.13
CA LEU A 375 -16.85 -8.98 14.33
C LEU A 375 -15.62 -8.16 13.90
N VAL A 376 -14.42 -8.38 14.44
CA VAL A 376 -13.22 -7.66 13.97
C VAL A 376 -12.82 -8.13 12.56
N ALA A 377 -12.81 -9.44 12.33
CA ALA A 377 -12.46 -10.04 11.03
C ALA A 377 -13.25 -11.35 10.84
N PRO A 378 -14.52 -11.27 10.41
CA PRO A 378 -15.43 -12.42 10.37
C PRO A 378 -14.96 -13.56 9.46
N ASP A 379 -14.26 -13.23 8.38
CA ASP A 379 -13.95 -14.14 7.29
C ASP A 379 -12.47 -14.52 7.18
N ALA A 380 -11.62 -14.05 8.12
CA ALA A 380 -10.18 -14.18 7.97
C ALA A 380 -9.47 -14.74 9.20
N GLY A 381 -8.55 -15.67 9.00
CA GLY A 381 -7.61 -16.18 10.00
C GLY A 381 -6.50 -15.18 10.37
N GLN A 382 -6.45 -14.03 9.70
CA GLN A 382 -5.52 -12.94 9.97
C GLN A 382 -6.25 -11.66 10.36
N VAL A 383 -5.60 -10.81 11.14
CA VAL A 383 -6.07 -9.45 11.47
C VAL A 383 -5.01 -8.43 11.09
N GLY A 384 -5.45 -7.30 10.55
CA GLY A 384 -4.57 -6.17 10.28
C GLY A 384 -4.31 -5.40 11.57
N VAL A 385 -3.04 -5.26 11.96
CA VAL A 385 -2.63 -4.58 13.18
C VAL A 385 -1.59 -3.51 12.88
N MET A 386 -1.67 -2.37 13.55
CA MET A 386 -0.63 -1.33 13.56
C MET A 386 -0.37 -0.84 14.98
N LEU A 387 0.78 -0.22 15.19
CA LEU A 387 1.13 0.49 16.42
C LEU A 387 0.93 2.00 16.25
N PRO A 388 0.85 2.78 17.36
CA PRO A 388 0.72 4.22 17.32
C PRO A 388 1.76 4.85 16.40
N ASN A 389 1.31 5.52 15.34
CA ASN A 389 2.18 6.12 14.33
C ASN A 389 2.26 7.65 14.45
N THR A 390 1.45 8.26 15.31
CA THR A 390 1.49 9.69 15.60
C THR A 390 1.64 9.94 17.10
N PRO A 391 2.21 11.10 17.49
CA PRO A 391 2.17 11.55 18.87
C PRO A 391 0.76 11.60 19.46
N LEU A 392 -0.24 12.01 18.66
CA LEU A 392 -1.65 12.04 19.07
C LEU A 392 -2.16 10.66 19.50
N HIS A 393 -1.84 9.61 18.72
CA HIS A 393 -2.17 8.24 19.11
C HIS A 393 -1.53 7.88 20.46
N SER A 394 -0.23 8.19 20.63
CA SER A 394 0.50 7.87 21.85
C SER A 394 -0.11 8.54 23.09
N VAL A 395 -0.52 9.82 23.00
CA VAL A 395 -1.18 10.52 24.09
C VAL A 395 -2.55 9.93 24.41
N LEU A 396 -3.34 9.60 23.39
CA LEU A 396 -4.65 8.97 23.55
C LEU A 396 -4.54 7.58 24.21
N PHE A 397 -3.60 6.76 23.73
CA PHE A 397 -3.35 5.43 24.31
C PHE A 397 -2.81 5.51 25.73
N ALA A 398 -1.93 6.45 26.06
CA ALA A 398 -1.45 6.68 27.42
C ALA A 398 -2.61 7.02 28.37
N TRP A 399 -3.56 7.83 27.92
CA TRP A 399 -4.76 8.11 28.71
C TRP A 399 -5.64 6.85 28.88
N LEU A 400 -5.85 6.09 27.80
CA LEU A 400 -6.65 4.86 27.83
C LEU A 400 -6.03 3.78 28.73
N GLN A 401 -4.70 3.61 28.73
CA GLN A 401 -3.99 2.66 29.59
C GLN A 401 -4.27 2.86 31.07
N VAL A 402 -4.47 4.12 31.50
CA VAL A 402 -4.77 4.44 32.90
C VAL A 402 -6.25 4.22 33.26
N HIS A 403 -7.16 4.36 32.29
CA HIS A 403 -8.60 4.39 32.54
C HIS A 403 -9.37 3.18 32.01
N ALA A 404 -8.81 2.42 31.07
CA ALA A 404 -9.43 1.19 30.57
C ALA A 404 -9.17 0.00 31.50
N PRO A 405 -10.11 -0.95 31.62
CA PRO A 405 -9.94 -2.14 32.45
C PRO A 405 -8.94 -3.16 31.88
N LEU A 406 -8.64 -3.06 30.60
CA LEU A 406 -7.73 -3.95 29.87
C LEU A 406 -6.80 -3.11 28.97
N PRO A 407 -5.60 -3.64 28.55
CA PRO A 407 -4.75 -2.96 27.58
C PRO A 407 -5.54 -2.54 26.33
N PRO A 408 -5.53 -1.26 25.94
CA PRO A 408 -6.42 -0.75 24.91
C PRO A 408 -6.09 -1.29 23.53
N VAL A 409 -7.13 -1.70 22.80
CA VAL A 409 -7.07 -2.06 21.37
C VAL A 409 -8.22 -1.33 20.68
N LEU A 410 -7.89 -0.50 19.71
CA LEU A 410 -8.88 0.27 18.97
C LEU A 410 -9.02 -0.26 17.54
N VAL A 411 -10.24 -0.29 17.02
CA VAL A 411 -10.42 -0.29 15.57
C VAL A 411 -9.93 1.05 15.04
N MET A 412 -9.21 1.00 13.91
CA MET A 412 -8.77 2.17 13.16
C MET A 412 -9.12 1.99 11.69
N THR A 413 -10.13 2.70 11.23
CA THR A 413 -10.56 2.63 9.83
C THR A 413 -10.64 4.02 9.22
N SER A 414 -10.47 4.12 7.89
CA SER A 414 -10.62 5.39 7.16
C SER A 414 -11.95 6.07 7.46
N ALA A 415 -11.93 7.38 7.66
CA ALA A 415 -13.14 8.16 7.93
C ALA A 415 -13.77 8.66 6.62
N ASN A 416 -14.60 7.81 6.04
CA ASN A 416 -15.35 8.05 4.82
C ASN A 416 -16.63 7.20 4.80
N ALA A 417 -17.59 7.61 4.01
CA ALA A 417 -18.65 6.71 3.55
C ALA A 417 -18.05 5.66 2.58
N GLY A 418 -18.72 4.52 2.39
CA GLY A 418 -18.20 3.45 1.53
C GLY A 418 -17.91 3.96 0.11
N GLY A 419 -16.70 3.65 -0.41
CA GLY A 419 -16.29 4.03 -1.77
C GLY A 419 -15.86 5.48 -1.97
N GLU A 420 -15.93 6.35 -0.95
CA GLU A 420 -15.49 7.75 -1.04
C GLU A 420 -14.06 7.95 -0.53
N PRO A 421 -13.36 9.05 -0.90
CA PRO A 421 -12.07 9.41 -0.33
C PRO A 421 -12.19 9.78 1.17
N ILE A 422 -11.09 9.55 1.91
CA ILE A 422 -11.01 9.96 3.33
C ILE A 422 -11.13 11.48 3.48
N CYS A 423 -11.77 11.95 4.56
CA CYS A 423 -11.88 13.36 4.88
C CYS A 423 -10.53 13.97 5.25
N LEU A 424 -10.25 15.21 4.80
CA LEU A 424 -9.06 16.00 5.14
C LEU A 424 -9.36 17.15 6.07
N GLY A 425 -10.34 17.98 5.68
CA GLY A 425 -10.70 19.22 6.35
C GLY A 425 -11.56 18.99 7.59
N ASN A 426 -11.43 19.87 8.61
CA ASN A 426 -12.24 19.78 9.81
C ASN A 426 -13.75 20.00 9.52
N ARG A 427 -14.10 20.99 8.66
CA ARG A 427 -15.48 21.24 8.25
C ARG A 427 -16.05 20.10 7.44
N GLU A 428 -15.27 19.58 6.48
CA GLU A 428 -15.62 18.41 5.68
C GLU A 428 -15.93 17.21 6.59
N ALA A 429 -15.03 16.90 7.55
CA ALA A 429 -15.19 15.76 8.46
C ALA A 429 -16.43 15.89 9.36
N ILE A 430 -16.72 17.08 9.89
CA ILE A 430 -17.91 17.30 10.70
C ILE A 430 -19.18 17.07 9.86
N ALA A 431 -19.21 17.58 8.63
CA ALA A 431 -20.38 17.46 7.77
C ALA A 431 -20.59 16.03 7.25
N ARG A 432 -19.53 15.42 6.66
CA ARG A 432 -19.63 14.11 6.01
C ARG A 432 -19.71 12.94 7.00
N LEU A 433 -19.13 13.07 8.20
CA LEU A 433 -19.10 12.00 9.21
C LEU A 433 -20.20 12.13 10.28
N ALA A 434 -21.13 13.06 10.16
CA ALA A 434 -22.22 13.28 11.13
C ALA A 434 -23.09 12.04 11.37
N GLY A 435 -23.26 11.19 10.35
CA GLY A 435 -23.95 9.89 10.44
C GLY A 435 -23.07 8.74 10.96
N LEU A 436 -21.76 8.92 10.97
CA LEU A 436 -20.79 7.85 11.26
C LEU A 436 -20.18 7.98 12.66
N ALA A 437 -19.84 9.20 13.09
CA ALA A 437 -19.15 9.47 14.36
C ALA A 437 -20.11 10.02 15.42
N ASP A 438 -19.76 9.80 16.70
CA ASP A 438 -20.44 10.38 17.86
C ASP A 438 -19.69 11.61 18.38
N ALA A 439 -18.40 11.76 18.04
CA ALA A 439 -17.58 12.90 18.39
C ALA A 439 -16.36 13.04 17.44
N TRP A 440 -15.73 14.21 17.48
CA TRP A 440 -14.54 14.54 16.68
C TRP A 440 -13.41 15.07 17.57
N LEU A 441 -12.21 14.55 17.36
CA LEU A 441 -10.97 15.09 17.91
C LEU A 441 -10.20 15.76 16.77
N LEU A 442 -10.14 17.09 16.81
CA LEU A 442 -9.69 17.96 15.72
C LEU A 442 -8.39 18.66 16.07
N HIS A 443 -7.68 19.12 15.03
CA HIS A 443 -6.54 20.01 15.16
C HIS A 443 -6.41 20.97 13.97
N ASP A 444 -5.64 22.06 14.14
CA ASP A 444 -5.49 23.15 13.17
C ASP A 444 -4.29 23.00 12.21
N ARG A 445 -3.55 21.89 12.28
CA ARG A 445 -2.57 21.56 11.22
C ARG A 445 -3.30 21.01 10.00
N ASP A 446 -3.13 21.66 8.85
CA ASP A 446 -3.70 21.16 7.60
C ASP A 446 -2.97 19.94 7.08
N ILE A 447 -3.74 19.04 6.49
CA ILE A 447 -3.27 17.90 5.69
C ILE A 447 -3.47 18.31 4.23
N LEU A 448 -2.39 18.33 3.45
CA LEU A 448 -2.40 18.81 2.05
C LEU A 448 -2.67 17.69 1.06
N VAL A 449 -2.36 16.45 1.43
CA VAL A 449 -2.50 15.28 0.56
C VAL A 449 -3.17 14.15 1.33
N ARG A 450 -4.24 13.59 0.74
CA ARG A 450 -4.89 12.37 1.25
C ARG A 450 -3.98 11.18 1.08
N VAL A 451 -3.70 10.45 2.16
CA VAL A 451 -2.91 9.23 2.12
C VAL A 451 -3.48 8.21 3.10
N ASP A 452 -3.92 7.08 2.58
CA ASP A 452 -4.40 5.95 3.39
C ASP A 452 -3.22 5.18 4.01
N ASP A 453 -3.48 4.31 4.99
CA ASP A 453 -2.45 3.48 5.60
C ASP A 453 -2.03 2.33 4.66
N SER A 454 -0.73 2.04 4.60
CA SER A 454 -0.21 0.89 3.87
C SER A 454 -0.62 -0.41 4.55
N VAL A 455 -0.90 -1.45 3.75
CA VAL A 455 -1.26 -2.80 4.23
C VAL A 455 -0.25 -3.80 3.69
N ILE A 456 0.40 -4.52 4.61
CA ILE A 456 1.51 -5.43 4.32
C ILE A 456 1.28 -6.76 5.04
N SER A 457 1.65 -7.86 4.39
CA SER A 457 1.82 -9.16 5.04
C SER A 457 3.27 -9.62 4.93
N LEU A 458 3.58 -10.71 5.61
CA LEU A 458 4.83 -11.44 5.44
C LEU A 458 4.58 -12.67 4.58
N ARG A 459 5.45 -12.90 3.61
CA ARG A 459 5.47 -14.13 2.84
C ARG A 459 6.80 -14.87 3.02
N PRO A 460 6.76 -16.18 3.23
CA PRO A 460 7.96 -16.98 3.12
C PRO A 460 8.53 -16.77 1.71
N ARG A 461 9.80 -16.38 1.63
CA ARG A 461 10.51 -16.46 0.37
C ARG A 461 10.68 -17.94 0.04
N ALA A 462 10.34 -18.33 -1.17
CA ALA A 462 10.63 -19.64 -1.71
C ALA A 462 12.09 -19.73 -2.23
N ASP A 463 13.01 -19.03 -1.59
CA ASP A 463 14.41 -19.13 -1.97
C ASP A 463 14.87 -20.55 -1.62
N VAL A 464 15.53 -21.16 -2.60
CA VAL A 464 16.18 -22.46 -2.58
C VAL A 464 16.54 -22.90 -1.17
N VAL A 465 16.02 -24.06 -0.75
CA VAL A 465 16.45 -24.74 0.46
C VAL A 465 17.94 -25.07 0.29
N ASP A 466 18.80 -24.18 0.70
CA ASP A 466 20.16 -24.51 1.02
C ASP A 466 20.10 -25.26 2.36
N GLU A 467 20.33 -26.56 2.35
CA GLU A 467 20.22 -27.44 3.52
C GLU A 467 21.18 -27.03 4.67
N SER A 468 22.03 -26.01 4.46
CA SER A 468 23.04 -25.52 5.39
C SER A 468 22.83 -24.09 5.94
N GLY A 469 21.78 -23.36 5.52
CA GLY A 469 21.54 -21.96 5.92
C GLY A 469 20.45 -21.78 7.00
N PRO A 470 20.44 -20.62 7.71
CA PRO A 470 19.35 -20.29 8.62
C PRO A 470 18.02 -20.16 7.87
N PRO A 471 16.87 -20.44 8.52
CA PRO A 471 15.57 -20.38 7.87
C PRO A 471 15.35 -19.02 7.20
N HIS A 472 14.95 -19.05 5.92
CA HIS A 472 14.81 -17.86 5.07
C HIS A 472 13.88 -16.83 5.72
N ARG A 473 14.37 -15.57 5.82
CA ARG A 473 13.60 -14.45 6.35
C ARG A 473 12.39 -14.20 5.45
N ALA A 474 11.20 -14.16 6.07
CA ALA A 474 9.99 -13.76 5.38
C ALA A 474 10.13 -12.32 4.86
N ALA A 475 9.68 -12.06 3.64
CA ALA A 475 9.76 -10.75 3.00
C ALA A 475 8.43 -9.99 3.11
N PRO A 476 8.47 -8.64 3.22
CA PRO A 476 7.27 -7.82 3.12
C PRO A 476 6.56 -8.01 1.78
N PHE A 477 5.23 -8.07 1.83
CA PHE A 477 4.37 -8.19 0.66
C PHE A 477 3.23 -7.18 0.75
N PHE A 478 3.12 -6.31 -0.27
CA PHE A 478 2.16 -5.22 -0.27
C PHE A 478 0.79 -5.65 -0.80
N TYR A 479 -0.26 -5.39 0.00
CA TYR A 479 -1.66 -5.35 -0.47
C TYR A 479 -2.04 -3.93 -0.88
N ARG A 480 -1.48 -2.93 -0.17
CA ARG A 480 -1.66 -1.50 -0.44
C ARG A 480 -0.36 -0.78 -0.11
N ARG A 481 0.12 0.06 -1.04
CA ARG A 481 1.27 0.92 -0.85
C ARG A 481 0.80 2.37 -0.77
N ALA A 482 0.98 3.00 0.39
CA ALA A 482 0.53 4.36 0.67
C ALA A 482 1.42 5.02 1.76
N ARG A 483 0.87 5.46 2.91
CA ARG A 483 1.61 6.12 3.97
C ARG A 483 2.85 5.33 4.42
N GLY A 484 3.96 6.04 4.59
CA GLY A 484 5.26 5.49 4.96
C GLY A 484 6.11 5.04 3.77
N TYR A 485 5.50 4.80 2.61
CA TYR A 485 6.20 4.32 1.40
C TYR A 485 6.12 5.32 0.24
N VAL A 486 5.01 6.03 0.08
CA VAL A 486 4.85 7.08 -0.94
C VAL A 486 5.39 8.40 -0.39
N PRO A 487 6.14 9.20 -1.20
CA PRO A 487 6.40 9.10 -2.64
C PRO A 487 7.76 8.48 -3.03
N ARG A 488 8.27 7.47 -2.30
CA ARG A 488 9.53 6.82 -2.70
C ARG A 488 9.41 6.26 -4.12
N PRO A 489 10.40 6.49 -5.01
CA PRO A 489 10.39 5.91 -6.33
C PRO A 489 10.76 4.42 -6.31
N VAL A 490 10.30 3.69 -7.32
CA VAL A 490 10.90 2.44 -7.78
C VAL A 490 12.05 2.81 -8.71
N PHE A 491 13.24 2.30 -8.43
CA PHE A 491 14.41 2.56 -9.26
C PHE A 491 14.43 1.61 -10.46
N LEU A 492 14.46 2.20 -11.64
CA LEU A 492 14.55 1.46 -12.90
C LEU A 492 16.03 1.30 -13.25
N ALA A 493 16.42 0.12 -13.73
CA ALA A 493 17.78 -0.07 -14.21
C ALA A 493 18.06 0.80 -15.45
N ASP A 494 19.29 1.33 -15.53
CA ASP A 494 19.74 2.14 -16.66
C ASP A 494 19.85 1.32 -17.94
N ASP A 495 19.49 1.92 -19.09
CA ASP A 495 19.54 1.32 -20.42
C ASP A 495 20.97 0.94 -20.89
N GLY A 496 22.00 1.16 -20.07
CA GLY A 496 23.42 0.99 -20.38
C GLY A 496 24.16 -0.11 -19.63
N GLU A 497 23.59 -0.74 -18.61
CA GLU A 497 24.25 -1.81 -17.85
C GLU A 497 24.05 -3.19 -18.52
N LYS A 498 24.63 -3.39 -19.69
CA LYS A 498 25.07 -4.73 -20.11
C LYS A 498 26.22 -5.14 -19.19
N ALA A 499 26.09 -6.29 -18.56
CA ALA A 499 27.06 -6.91 -17.67
C ALA A 499 28.51 -6.69 -18.13
N GLY A 500 29.23 -5.82 -17.48
CA GLY A 500 30.65 -5.53 -17.78
C GLY A 500 31.00 -4.09 -17.42
N GLY A 501 31.26 -3.84 -16.17
CA GLY A 501 32.07 -2.78 -15.56
C GLY A 501 32.37 -1.52 -16.39
N ARG A 502 31.37 -0.69 -16.69
CA ARG A 502 31.60 0.70 -17.08
C ARG A 502 30.95 1.62 -16.03
N GLN A 503 31.80 2.49 -15.45
CA GLN A 503 31.36 3.60 -14.62
C GLN A 503 30.23 4.39 -15.30
N PRO A 504 29.18 4.84 -14.56
CA PRO A 504 28.14 5.69 -15.12
C PRO A 504 28.75 6.94 -15.72
N CYS A 505 28.42 7.23 -16.96
CA CYS A 505 28.92 8.43 -17.65
C CYS A 505 28.52 9.69 -16.89
N ALA A 506 29.50 10.52 -16.61
CA ALA A 506 29.36 11.85 -16.02
C ALA A 506 28.82 12.87 -17.04
N SER A 507 27.60 12.67 -17.57
CA SER A 507 26.85 13.70 -18.27
C SER A 507 25.51 13.86 -17.56
N GLY A 508 25.36 14.97 -16.89
CA GLY A 508 24.13 15.37 -16.24
C GLY A 508 22.95 15.39 -17.22
N ARG A 509 21.76 15.13 -16.70
CA ARG A 509 20.46 15.08 -17.38
C ARG A 509 20.33 13.94 -18.39
N SER A 510 19.80 12.82 -17.93
CA SER A 510 18.96 12.03 -18.81
C SER A 510 17.75 12.90 -19.16
N ASP A 511 17.70 13.43 -20.39
CA ASP A 511 16.48 14.04 -20.99
C ASP A 511 15.41 12.98 -21.25
N ALA A 512 15.34 11.95 -20.40
CA ALA A 512 14.35 10.90 -20.51
C ALA A 512 12.98 11.52 -20.25
N ALA A 513 12.16 11.52 -21.29
CA ALA A 513 10.83 12.10 -21.28
C ALA A 513 9.99 11.50 -20.12
N CYS A 514 9.26 12.35 -19.39
CA CYS A 514 8.33 11.92 -18.37
C CYS A 514 7.13 11.20 -19.02
N VAL A 515 6.79 10.02 -18.50
CA VAL A 515 5.60 9.28 -18.90
C VAL A 515 4.64 9.18 -17.73
N PHE A 516 3.36 9.37 -18.01
CA PHE A 516 2.27 9.20 -17.06
C PHE A 516 1.60 7.85 -17.31
N GLY A 517 1.60 6.96 -16.30
CA GLY A 517 0.81 5.74 -16.24
C GLY A 517 -0.50 6.00 -15.50
N ALA A 518 -1.63 5.83 -16.18
CA ALA A 518 -2.95 6.19 -15.65
C ALA A 518 -3.50 5.21 -14.62
N GLY A 519 -2.95 3.99 -14.55
CA GLY A 519 -3.42 2.93 -13.64
C GLY A 519 -4.69 2.24 -14.11
N ALA A 520 -5.35 1.58 -13.17
CA ALA A 520 -6.59 0.85 -13.36
C ALA A 520 -7.80 1.64 -12.85
N GLU A 521 -8.99 1.02 -12.89
CA GLU A 521 -10.22 1.53 -12.27
C GLU A 521 -10.31 1.18 -10.80
N LEU A 522 -9.96 -0.09 -10.45
CA LEU A 522 -9.95 -0.56 -9.08
C LEU A 522 -8.57 -0.34 -8.44
N LYS A 523 -8.54 -0.01 -7.15
CA LYS A 523 -7.29 0.25 -6.39
C LYS A 523 -6.34 1.20 -7.12
N ALA A 524 -6.93 2.20 -7.80
CA ALA A 524 -6.22 3.12 -8.68
C ALA A 524 -4.99 3.75 -8.03
N THR A 525 -3.94 3.86 -8.82
CA THR A 525 -2.71 4.61 -8.56
C THR A 525 -2.29 5.28 -9.86
N ILE A 526 -1.47 6.30 -9.78
CA ILE A 526 -0.79 6.88 -10.95
C ILE A 526 0.71 6.60 -10.87
N CYS A 527 1.41 6.68 -11.99
CA CYS A 527 2.86 6.63 -12.02
C CYS A 527 3.43 7.75 -12.89
N LEU A 528 4.45 8.44 -12.40
CA LEU A 528 5.23 9.43 -13.15
C LEU A 528 6.68 9.00 -13.21
N THR A 529 7.32 9.10 -14.37
CA THR A 529 8.75 8.80 -14.52
C THR A 529 9.59 10.05 -14.56
N ARG A 530 10.79 9.99 -13.93
CA ARG A 530 11.81 11.04 -13.95
C ARG A 530 13.20 10.41 -13.99
N GLY A 531 13.93 10.57 -15.09
CA GLY A 531 15.20 9.84 -15.25
C GLY A 531 15.02 8.32 -15.11
N ASN A 532 15.75 7.67 -14.22
CA ASN A 532 15.63 6.26 -13.87
C ASN A 532 14.71 5.98 -12.67
N GLU A 533 13.89 6.94 -12.28
CA GLU A 533 12.96 6.85 -11.16
C GLU A 533 11.52 6.76 -11.67
N ALA A 534 10.74 5.85 -11.09
CA ALA A 534 9.29 5.74 -11.31
C ALA A 534 8.55 6.00 -9.99
N PHE A 535 7.81 7.08 -9.94
CA PHE A 535 7.06 7.50 -8.75
C PHE A 535 5.64 6.99 -8.84
N VAL A 536 5.38 5.86 -8.21
CA VAL A 536 4.02 5.34 -8.05
C VAL A 536 3.36 6.08 -6.89
N GLY A 537 2.24 6.76 -7.19
CA GLY A 537 1.45 7.52 -6.23
C GLY A 537 0.82 6.65 -5.14
N GLN A 538 0.17 7.29 -4.19
CA GLN A 538 -0.60 6.59 -3.15
C GLN A 538 -1.81 5.88 -3.73
N HIS A 539 -2.29 4.90 -2.99
CA HIS A 539 -3.58 4.28 -3.25
C HIS A 539 -4.70 5.34 -3.21
N ILE A 540 -5.45 5.44 -4.29
CA ILE A 540 -6.57 6.37 -4.45
C ILE A 540 -7.88 5.67 -4.08
N GLY A 541 -8.03 4.43 -4.49
CA GLY A 541 -9.22 3.61 -4.33
C GLY A 541 -9.89 3.31 -5.66
N ASP A 542 -11.14 2.89 -5.61
CA ASP A 542 -11.91 2.50 -6.78
C ASP A 542 -12.56 3.74 -7.41
N LEU A 543 -12.36 3.97 -8.71
CA LEU A 543 -12.80 5.18 -9.42
C LEU A 543 -14.29 5.04 -9.84
N GLU A 544 -15.16 4.69 -8.90
CA GLU A 544 -16.58 4.43 -9.18
C GLU A 544 -17.49 5.67 -9.00
N ASN A 545 -16.93 6.79 -8.55
CA ASN A 545 -17.72 7.99 -8.27
C ASN A 545 -16.93 9.29 -8.52
N PRO A 546 -17.62 10.44 -8.68
CA PRO A 546 -16.98 11.73 -8.96
C PRO A 546 -15.99 12.19 -7.87
N ALA A 547 -16.19 11.81 -6.60
CA ALA A 547 -15.31 12.22 -5.51
C ALA A 547 -13.96 11.51 -5.58
N THR A 548 -13.92 10.22 -5.95
CA THR A 548 -12.66 9.50 -6.16
C THR A 548 -11.96 9.94 -7.43
N LEU A 549 -12.70 10.31 -8.48
CA LEU A 549 -12.10 10.93 -9.68
C LEU A 549 -11.46 12.28 -9.35
N ALA A 550 -12.14 13.14 -8.60
CA ALA A 550 -11.56 14.42 -8.17
C ALA A 550 -10.29 14.20 -7.32
N PHE A 551 -10.29 13.20 -6.45
CA PHE A 551 -9.10 12.83 -5.69
C PHE A 551 -7.96 12.30 -6.58
N TYR A 552 -8.29 11.54 -7.63
CA TYR A 552 -7.30 11.10 -8.63
C TYR A 552 -6.65 12.29 -9.34
N GLU A 553 -7.44 13.29 -9.73
CA GLU A 553 -6.96 14.54 -10.35
C GLU A 553 -6.10 15.37 -9.38
N GLU A 554 -6.49 15.46 -8.09
CA GLU A 554 -5.69 16.10 -7.03
C GLU A 554 -4.30 15.42 -6.90
N VAL A 555 -4.27 14.09 -6.88
CA VAL A 555 -3.01 13.32 -6.77
C VAL A 555 -2.13 13.55 -7.99
N ALA A 556 -2.69 13.50 -9.20
CA ALA A 556 -1.94 13.73 -10.43
C ALA A 556 -1.31 15.13 -10.44
N ALA A 557 -2.11 16.18 -10.19
CA ALA A 557 -1.63 17.55 -10.15
C ALA A 557 -0.59 17.80 -9.05
N HIS A 558 -0.82 17.24 -7.85
CA HIS A 558 0.13 17.37 -6.74
C HIS A 558 1.47 16.69 -7.03
N MET A 559 1.46 15.46 -7.56
CA MET A 559 2.67 14.70 -7.87
C MET A 559 3.49 15.40 -8.98
N GLU A 560 2.85 15.93 -10.02
CA GLU A 560 3.54 16.68 -11.06
C GLU A 560 4.20 17.94 -10.53
N LYS A 561 3.48 18.69 -9.68
CA LYS A 561 4.02 19.87 -9.01
C LYS A 561 5.16 19.52 -8.07
N LEU A 562 5.00 18.45 -7.28
CA LEU A 562 5.99 18.02 -6.30
C LEU A 562 7.28 17.51 -6.94
N LEU A 563 7.17 16.81 -8.07
CA LEU A 563 8.31 16.24 -8.79
C LEU A 563 8.89 17.19 -9.84
N GLU A 564 8.21 18.33 -10.07
CA GLU A 564 8.54 19.32 -11.12
C GLU A 564 8.64 18.69 -12.51
N VAL A 565 7.74 17.76 -12.83
CA VAL A 565 7.69 17.07 -14.12
C VAL A 565 6.42 17.40 -14.88
N ARG A 566 6.52 17.34 -16.21
CA ARG A 566 5.37 17.39 -17.11
C ARG A 566 5.39 16.15 -17.99
N PRO A 567 4.33 15.37 -18.06
CA PRO A 567 4.25 14.23 -18.96
C PRO A 567 4.40 14.65 -20.41
N SER A 568 5.22 13.92 -21.15
CA SER A 568 5.38 14.04 -22.60
C SER A 568 4.61 12.94 -23.36
N ALA A 569 4.09 11.96 -22.62
CA ALA A 569 3.22 10.90 -23.11
C ALA A 569 2.40 10.31 -21.96
N LEU A 570 1.25 9.72 -22.29
CA LEU A 570 0.42 8.98 -21.36
C LEU A 570 0.24 7.52 -21.82
N VAL A 571 0.02 6.64 -20.84
CA VAL A 571 -0.40 5.25 -21.10
C VAL A 571 -1.59 4.93 -20.21
N CYS A 572 -2.64 4.35 -20.79
CA CYS A 572 -3.85 3.94 -20.09
C CYS A 572 -4.23 2.49 -20.42
N ASP A 573 -5.26 1.99 -19.75
CA ASP A 573 -5.84 0.67 -20.02
C ASP A 573 -6.57 0.61 -21.39
N LEU A 574 -6.85 -0.60 -21.87
CA LEU A 574 -7.69 -0.81 -23.07
C LEU A 574 -9.17 -0.49 -22.82
N HIS A 575 -9.64 -0.64 -21.57
CA HIS A 575 -11.05 -0.49 -21.26
C HIS A 575 -11.52 0.95 -21.49
N PRO A 576 -12.47 1.22 -22.39
CA PRO A 576 -12.83 2.56 -22.77
C PRO A 576 -13.63 3.33 -21.70
N ASP A 577 -14.30 2.61 -20.81
CA ASP A 577 -15.19 3.18 -19.81
C ASP A 577 -14.51 3.44 -18.46
N PHE A 578 -13.28 3.02 -18.26
CA PHE A 578 -12.55 3.35 -17.05
C PHE A 578 -12.36 4.86 -16.91
N LEU A 579 -12.66 5.40 -15.73
CA LEU A 579 -12.48 6.84 -15.48
C LEU A 579 -11.00 7.25 -15.59
N SER A 580 -10.07 6.36 -15.24
CA SER A 580 -8.63 6.56 -15.45
C SER A 580 -8.27 6.67 -16.93
N THR A 581 -8.90 5.86 -17.80
CA THR A 581 -8.73 5.93 -19.27
C THR A 581 -9.31 7.22 -19.83
N ARG A 582 -10.53 7.57 -19.45
CA ARG A 582 -11.19 8.83 -19.88
C ARG A 582 -10.42 10.07 -19.46
N TYR A 583 -9.87 10.08 -18.23
CA TYR A 583 -8.97 11.14 -17.79
C TYR A 583 -7.73 11.24 -18.68
N ALA A 584 -7.08 10.12 -18.99
CA ALA A 584 -5.88 10.09 -19.83
C ALA A 584 -6.17 10.59 -21.25
N GLU A 585 -7.33 10.21 -21.82
CA GLU A 585 -7.78 10.67 -23.16
C GLU A 585 -8.03 12.18 -23.19
N ALA A 586 -8.81 12.69 -22.22
CA ALA A 586 -9.10 14.11 -22.13
C ALA A 586 -7.82 14.94 -21.93
N ARG A 587 -6.90 14.42 -21.12
CA ARG A 587 -5.63 15.05 -20.86
C ARG A 587 -4.70 15.05 -22.08
N ALA A 588 -4.56 13.92 -22.76
CA ALA A 588 -3.74 13.81 -23.97
C ALA A 588 -4.20 14.78 -25.07
N ALA A 589 -5.53 14.90 -25.23
CA ALA A 589 -6.13 15.86 -26.17
C ALA A 589 -5.85 17.31 -25.76
N ARG A 590 -6.03 17.67 -24.47
CA ARG A 590 -5.78 19.00 -23.94
C ARG A 590 -4.31 19.42 -24.08
N ASP A 591 -3.40 18.51 -23.70
CA ASP A 591 -1.95 18.80 -23.66
C ASP A 591 -1.25 18.52 -24.99
N SER A 592 -2.00 17.99 -26.01
CA SER A 592 -1.51 17.62 -27.34
C SER A 592 -0.30 16.67 -27.32
N ILE A 593 -0.34 15.67 -26.45
CA ILE A 593 0.71 14.66 -26.25
C ILE A 593 0.23 13.25 -26.61
N PRO A 594 1.16 12.33 -26.97
CA PRO A 594 0.80 10.96 -27.32
C PRO A 594 0.10 10.22 -26.19
N LEU A 595 -0.91 9.42 -26.54
CA LEU A 595 -1.57 8.46 -25.67
C LEU A 595 -1.40 7.05 -26.28
N TRP A 596 -0.96 6.11 -25.45
CA TRP A 596 -0.95 4.69 -25.80
C TRP A 596 -1.92 3.91 -24.90
N ARG A 597 -2.52 2.87 -25.46
CA ARG A 597 -3.33 1.92 -24.72
C ARG A 597 -2.54 0.63 -24.55
N LEU A 598 -2.46 0.12 -23.33
CA LEU A 598 -1.78 -1.14 -23.01
C LEU A 598 -2.78 -2.10 -22.40
N GLN A 599 -2.80 -3.34 -22.90
CA GLN A 599 -3.67 -4.39 -22.38
C GLN A 599 -3.38 -4.61 -20.89
N HIS A 600 -4.43 -4.78 -20.09
CA HIS A 600 -4.40 -4.86 -18.63
C HIS A 600 -3.33 -5.82 -18.07
N HIS A 601 -3.36 -7.09 -18.53
CA HIS A 601 -2.41 -8.11 -18.06
C HIS A 601 -0.98 -7.90 -18.61
N ALA A 602 -0.85 -7.24 -19.75
CA ALA A 602 0.44 -6.79 -20.25
C ALA A 602 1.04 -5.68 -19.35
N ALA A 603 0.20 -4.80 -18.80
CA ALA A 603 0.64 -3.82 -17.81
C ALA A 603 1.06 -4.48 -16.49
N HIS A 604 0.34 -5.50 -16.02
CA HIS A 604 0.76 -6.33 -14.88
C HIS A 604 2.12 -7.00 -15.11
N ALA A 605 2.32 -7.61 -16.28
CA ALA A 605 3.57 -8.23 -16.66
C ALA A 605 4.73 -7.20 -16.70
N ALA A 606 4.50 -6.06 -17.35
CA ALA A 606 5.48 -4.97 -17.43
C ALA A 606 5.86 -4.44 -16.04
N SER A 607 4.91 -4.36 -15.10
CA SER A 607 5.15 -3.89 -13.75
C SER A 607 6.12 -4.79 -12.98
N VAL A 608 5.88 -6.10 -12.93
CA VAL A 608 6.77 -7.03 -12.21
C VAL A 608 8.14 -7.13 -12.87
N LEU A 609 8.23 -7.06 -14.19
CA LEU A 609 9.50 -7.06 -14.90
C LEU A 609 10.32 -5.79 -14.63
N ALA A 610 9.65 -4.64 -14.63
CA ALA A 610 10.29 -3.35 -14.34
C ALA A 610 10.86 -3.29 -12.93
N GLU A 611 10.08 -3.70 -11.93
CA GLU A 611 10.48 -3.74 -10.53
C GLU A 611 11.70 -4.66 -10.28
N ASN A 612 11.82 -5.73 -11.06
CA ASN A 612 12.94 -6.68 -10.99
C ASN A 612 14.06 -6.40 -12.01
N ALA A 613 14.06 -5.25 -12.67
CA ALA A 613 15.06 -4.88 -13.68
C ALA A 613 15.26 -5.95 -14.77
N CYS A 614 14.19 -6.63 -15.16
CA CYS A 614 14.20 -7.67 -16.20
C CYS A 614 13.64 -7.10 -17.51
N PHE A 615 14.48 -6.89 -18.49
CA PHE A 615 14.09 -6.28 -19.78
C PHE A 615 14.02 -7.27 -20.93
N GLY A 616 14.74 -8.38 -20.84
CA GLY A 616 14.70 -9.46 -21.82
C GLY A 616 13.43 -10.31 -21.73
N PRO A 617 13.32 -11.37 -22.58
CA PRO A 617 12.13 -12.21 -22.67
C PRO A 617 11.87 -12.97 -21.36
N ALA A 618 10.62 -12.88 -20.90
CA ALA A 618 10.10 -13.57 -19.73
C ALA A 618 8.68 -14.09 -19.99
N LEU A 619 8.31 -15.16 -19.29
CA LEU A 619 6.95 -15.68 -19.25
C LEU A 619 6.23 -15.11 -18.03
N ALA A 620 5.32 -14.18 -18.22
CA ALA A 620 4.53 -13.59 -17.15
C ALA A 620 3.21 -14.35 -16.98
N LEU A 621 3.02 -14.94 -15.81
CA LEU A 621 1.77 -15.53 -15.38
C LEU A 621 0.98 -14.45 -14.62
N CYS A 622 -0.03 -13.90 -15.27
CA CYS A 622 -0.89 -12.86 -14.75
C CYS A 622 -2.24 -13.48 -14.34
N LEU A 623 -2.43 -13.62 -13.02
CA LEU A 623 -3.62 -14.25 -12.43
C LEU A 623 -4.46 -13.19 -11.73
N ASP A 624 -5.64 -12.91 -12.28
CA ASP A 624 -6.45 -11.78 -11.85
C ASP A 624 -7.95 -12.07 -11.82
N GLY A 625 -8.71 -11.08 -11.33
CA GLY A 625 -10.15 -11.07 -11.29
C GLY A 625 -10.80 -10.70 -12.61
N THR A 626 -10.34 -9.62 -13.25
CA THR A 626 -10.91 -9.11 -14.51
C THR A 626 -9.91 -8.18 -15.21
N GLY A 627 -9.87 -8.26 -16.54
CA GLY A 627 -9.19 -7.30 -17.40
C GLY A 627 -9.70 -7.47 -18.85
N LEU A 628 -9.85 -6.37 -19.60
CA LEU A 628 -10.32 -6.43 -20.98
C LEU A 628 -9.23 -7.04 -21.86
N GLY A 629 -9.56 -8.14 -22.56
CA GLY A 629 -8.71 -8.79 -23.55
C GLY A 629 -8.79 -8.10 -24.91
N ASP A 630 -7.77 -8.32 -25.77
CA ASP A 630 -7.75 -7.83 -27.15
C ASP A 630 -8.84 -8.47 -28.01
N ASP A 631 -9.34 -9.62 -27.59
CA ASP A 631 -10.45 -10.37 -28.22
C ASP A 631 -11.84 -9.91 -27.72
N GLY A 632 -11.90 -8.87 -26.89
CA GLY A 632 -13.13 -8.36 -26.31
C GLY A 632 -13.72 -9.23 -25.20
N THR A 633 -13.02 -10.30 -24.77
CA THR A 633 -13.43 -11.15 -23.64
C THR A 633 -12.79 -10.68 -22.32
N ILE A 634 -13.29 -11.20 -21.20
CA ILE A 634 -12.73 -10.88 -19.88
C ILE A 634 -11.60 -11.87 -19.58
N TRP A 635 -10.38 -11.37 -19.48
CA TRP A 635 -9.21 -12.15 -19.10
C TRP A 635 -8.95 -12.15 -17.60
N GLY A 636 -8.05 -13.05 -17.14
CA GLY A 636 -7.57 -13.09 -15.76
C GLY A 636 -6.88 -14.40 -15.35
N GLY A 637 -6.61 -15.29 -16.30
CA GLY A 637 -5.83 -16.52 -16.05
C GLY A 637 -4.80 -16.72 -17.17
N GLU A 638 -3.88 -15.75 -17.37
CA GLU A 638 -3.12 -15.57 -18.58
C GLU A 638 -1.62 -15.88 -18.43
N LEU A 639 -1.05 -16.54 -19.43
CA LEU A 639 0.40 -16.66 -19.60
C LEU A 639 0.82 -15.82 -20.80
N LEU A 640 1.62 -14.79 -20.54
CA LEU A 640 2.13 -13.86 -21.55
C LEU A 640 3.63 -14.08 -21.75
N LEU A 641 4.09 -14.11 -22.99
CA LEU A 641 5.49 -13.88 -23.30
C LEU A 641 5.68 -12.38 -23.48
N MET A 642 6.55 -11.77 -22.70
CA MET A 642 6.81 -10.33 -22.71
C MET A 642 8.30 -10.05 -22.70
N GLN A 643 8.70 -8.97 -23.36
CA GLN A 643 10.01 -8.34 -23.20
C GLN A 643 9.87 -6.82 -23.23
N LEU A 644 10.69 -6.16 -22.43
CA LEU A 644 10.67 -4.70 -22.31
C LEU A 644 11.75 -4.01 -23.15
N ASP A 645 12.79 -4.70 -23.57
CA ASP A 645 13.83 -4.14 -24.46
C ASP A 645 13.26 -3.70 -25.80
N THR A 646 12.46 -4.55 -26.40
CA THR A 646 11.57 -4.21 -27.51
C THR A 646 10.14 -4.38 -26.97
N PRO A 647 9.37 -3.31 -26.76
CA PRO A 647 8.12 -3.40 -26.02
C PRO A 647 7.07 -4.23 -26.80
N GLU A 648 7.19 -5.54 -26.68
CA GLU A 648 6.36 -6.54 -27.33
C GLU A 648 5.82 -7.54 -26.30
N TRP A 649 4.62 -8.03 -26.53
CA TRP A 649 4.03 -9.10 -25.75
C TRP A 649 3.14 -9.99 -26.61
N GLN A 650 2.94 -11.24 -26.16
CA GLN A 650 2.11 -12.24 -26.82
C GLN A 650 1.43 -13.13 -25.79
N ARG A 651 0.11 -13.33 -25.91
CA ARG A 651 -0.62 -14.35 -25.18
C ARG A 651 -0.17 -15.74 -25.66
N VAL A 652 0.27 -16.60 -24.74
CA VAL A 652 0.80 -17.93 -25.06
C VAL A 652 0.10 -19.07 -24.33
N GLY A 653 -0.71 -18.73 -23.30
CA GLY A 653 -1.54 -19.68 -22.59
C GLY A 653 -2.62 -19.00 -21.77
N CYS A 654 -3.67 -19.75 -21.38
CA CYS A 654 -4.77 -19.24 -20.57
C CYS A 654 -5.54 -20.37 -19.88
N LEU A 655 -6.47 -20.00 -18.98
CA LEU A 655 -7.57 -20.87 -18.57
C LEU A 655 -8.60 -20.99 -19.71
N SER A 656 -9.28 -22.14 -19.83
CA SER A 656 -10.43 -22.28 -20.74
C SER A 656 -11.54 -21.33 -20.30
N SER A 657 -12.16 -20.67 -21.28
CA SER A 657 -13.22 -19.70 -21.03
C SER A 657 -14.49 -20.36 -20.48
N PHE A 658 -15.19 -19.63 -19.61
CA PHE A 658 -16.51 -19.96 -19.09
C PHE A 658 -17.38 -18.71 -19.01
N ALA A 659 -18.69 -18.89 -18.82
CA ALA A 659 -19.64 -17.79 -18.86
C ALA A 659 -19.79 -17.08 -17.50
N LEU A 660 -20.07 -15.77 -17.54
CA LEU A 660 -20.47 -14.94 -16.38
C LEU A 660 -21.94 -14.52 -16.55
N PRO A 661 -22.92 -15.32 -16.07
CA PRO A 661 -24.32 -15.01 -16.25
C PRO A 661 -24.77 -13.78 -15.46
N GLY A 662 -25.05 -12.70 -16.19
CA GLY A 662 -25.38 -11.38 -15.63
C GLY A 662 -24.19 -10.43 -15.50
N GLY A 663 -23.00 -10.78 -16.03
CA GLY A 663 -21.81 -9.91 -15.96
C GLY A 663 -21.44 -9.57 -14.51
N ASP A 664 -21.55 -8.28 -14.11
CA ASP A 664 -21.27 -7.80 -12.75
C ASP A 664 -22.10 -8.48 -11.65
N ALA A 665 -23.32 -8.93 -11.97
CA ALA A 665 -24.12 -9.69 -11.01
C ALA A 665 -23.45 -11.02 -10.66
N ALA A 666 -22.81 -11.70 -11.62
CA ALA A 666 -22.07 -12.93 -11.35
C ALA A 666 -20.86 -12.69 -10.44
N VAL A 667 -20.20 -11.53 -10.53
CA VAL A 667 -19.10 -11.14 -9.64
C VAL A 667 -19.60 -10.96 -8.19
N ARG A 668 -20.77 -10.35 -8.01
CA ARG A 668 -21.38 -10.16 -6.67
C ARG A 668 -22.01 -11.43 -6.12
N GLU A 669 -22.44 -12.35 -7.00
CA GLU A 669 -23.14 -13.60 -6.68
C GLU A 669 -22.39 -14.81 -7.25
N PRO A 670 -21.25 -15.24 -6.61
CA PRO A 670 -20.40 -16.37 -7.03
C PRO A 670 -21.13 -17.66 -7.41
N TRP A 671 -22.29 -17.93 -6.81
CA TRP A 671 -23.10 -19.10 -7.14
C TRP A 671 -23.53 -19.14 -8.62
N ARG A 672 -23.69 -18.00 -9.29
CA ARG A 672 -23.99 -17.93 -10.73
C ARG A 672 -22.87 -18.51 -11.57
N ILE A 673 -21.61 -18.21 -11.19
CA ILE A 673 -20.43 -18.73 -11.87
C ILE A 673 -20.30 -20.24 -11.64
N ALA A 674 -20.61 -20.69 -10.42
CA ALA A 674 -20.61 -22.10 -10.06
C ALA A 674 -21.61 -22.91 -10.92
N MET A 675 -22.82 -22.36 -11.20
CA MET A 675 -23.80 -22.95 -12.14
C MET A 675 -23.24 -23.01 -13.56
N ALA A 676 -22.67 -21.92 -14.06
CA ALA A 676 -22.14 -21.85 -15.42
C ALA A 676 -21.01 -22.88 -15.66
N LEU A 677 -20.03 -22.95 -14.73
CA LEU A 677 -18.97 -23.95 -14.79
C LEU A 677 -19.48 -25.38 -14.64
N GLY A 678 -20.48 -25.61 -13.77
CA GLY A 678 -21.11 -26.89 -13.60
C GLY A 678 -21.77 -27.37 -14.92
N ARG A 679 -22.56 -26.52 -15.54
CA ARG A 679 -23.15 -26.80 -16.83
C ARG A 679 -22.09 -27.11 -17.89
N GLN A 680 -21.08 -26.26 -18.01
CA GLN A 680 -19.99 -26.47 -18.96
C GLN A 680 -19.26 -27.81 -18.72
N ALA A 681 -19.08 -28.20 -17.46
CA ALA A 681 -18.45 -29.46 -17.07
C ALA A 681 -19.33 -30.67 -17.48
N ALA A 682 -20.66 -30.57 -17.34
CA ALA A 682 -21.60 -31.59 -17.78
C ALA A 682 -21.66 -31.69 -19.32
N ASP A 683 -21.72 -30.56 -20.01
CA ASP A 683 -21.71 -30.49 -21.50
C ASP A 683 -20.41 -31.07 -22.09
N ALA A 684 -19.30 -30.93 -21.36
CA ALA A 684 -17.99 -31.53 -21.72
C ALA A 684 -17.86 -33.01 -21.31
N GLY A 685 -18.85 -33.59 -20.64
CA GLY A 685 -18.87 -35.00 -20.20
C GLY A 685 -17.93 -35.27 -18.99
N HIS A 686 -17.54 -34.25 -18.20
CA HIS A 686 -16.72 -34.44 -17.03
C HIS A 686 -17.50 -34.90 -15.80
N CYS A 687 -18.81 -34.64 -15.72
CA CYS A 687 -19.74 -35.07 -14.68
C CYS A 687 -21.16 -35.16 -15.24
N LEU A 688 -22.11 -35.72 -14.51
CA LEU A 688 -23.49 -35.76 -14.90
C LEU A 688 -24.21 -34.45 -14.55
N PRO A 689 -25.26 -34.04 -15.31
CA PRO A 689 -26.05 -32.86 -14.98
C PRO A 689 -26.65 -32.93 -13.56
N GLU A 690 -27.13 -34.09 -13.14
CA GLU A 690 -27.64 -34.34 -11.80
C GLU A 690 -26.61 -34.16 -10.69
N ASP A 691 -25.32 -34.38 -10.96
CA ASP A 691 -24.23 -34.12 -10.00
C ASP A 691 -24.12 -32.64 -9.68
N ILE A 692 -24.43 -31.77 -10.63
CA ILE A 692 -24.35 -30.31 -10.45
C ILE A 692 -25.46 -29.82 -9.54
N GLU A 693 -26.67 -30.37 -9.72
CA GLU A 693 -27.84 -30.02 -8.92
C GLU A 693 -27.83 -30.65 -7.53
N ALA A 694 -27.21 -31.85 -7.40
CA ALA A 694 -27.12 -32.54 -6.15
C ALA A 694 -26.29 -31.73 -5.13
N ALA A 695 -26.92 -31.48 -3.97
CA ALA A 695 -26.32 -30.71 -2.88
C ALA A 695 -25.79 -29.33 -3.30
N ALA A 696 -26.45 -28.63 -4.25
CA ALA A 696 -26.09 -27.26 -4.64
C ALA A 696 -26.41 -26.29 -3.48
N PRO A 697 -25.41 -25.59 -2.89
CA PRO A 697 -25.63 -24.74 -1.71
C PRO A 697 -26.61 -23.57 -1.93
N TRP A 698 -26.88 -23.23 -3.19
CA TRP A 698 -27.82 -22.15 -3.58
C TRP A 698 -29.25 -22.62 -3.80
N ALA A 699 -29.57 -23.93 -3.71
CA ALA A 699 -30.89 -24.46 -3.99
C ALA A 699 -31.94 -23.90 -3.01
N ASP A 700 -31.65 -23.80 -1.73
CA ASP A 700 -32.58 -23.39 -0.66
C ASP A 700 -32.72 -21.85 -0.54
N GLY A 701 -32.40 -21.03 -1.31
CA GLY A 701 -32.59 -19.56 -1.17
C GLY A 701 -32.67 -18.83 -2.50
N HIS A 702 -32.18 -19.48 -3.56
CA HIS A 702 -32.06 -18.85 -4.89
C HIS A 702 -32.77 -19.60 -6.02
N ALA A 703 -33.70 -20.51 -5.68
CA ALA A 703 -34.35 -21.39 -6.70
C ALA A 703 -34.99 -20.65 -7.88
N ALA A 704 -35.66 -19.52 -7.63
CA ALA A 704 -36.27 -18.72 -8.72
C ALA A 704 -35.18 -18.02 -9.56
N ALA A 705 -34.13 -17.47 -8.90
CA ALA A 705 -33.02 -16.83 -9.57
C ALA A 705 -32.16 -17.87 -10.34
N ALA A 706 -31.99 -19.08 -9.81
CA ALA A 706 -31.26 -20.16 -10.48
C ALA A 706 -31.93 -20.57 -11.79
N ARG A 707 -33.27 -20.66 -11.83
CA ARG A 707 -34.00 -20.90 -13.09
C ARG A 707 -33.77 -19.78 -14.11
N ALA A 708 -33.75 -18.53 -13.66
CA ALA A 708 -33.48 -17.40 -14.55
C ALA A 708 -32.02 -17.45 -15.09
N VAL A 709 -31.05 -17.81 -14.25
CA VAL A 709 -29.67 -17.99 -14.68
C VAL A 709 -29.51 -19.14 -15.66
N GLU A 710 -30.22 -20.25 -15.46
CA GLU A 710 -30.25 -21.37 -16.40
C GLU A 710 -30.77 -20.93 -17.77
N GLU A 711 -31.88 -20.17 -17.80
CA GLU A 711 -32.43 -19.62 -19.04
C GLU A 711 -31.43 -18.66 -19.74
N MET A 712 -30.70 -17.83 -18.96
CA MET A 712 -29.66 -16.96 -19.51
C MET A 712 -28.54 -17.78 -20.15
N LEU A 713 -28.10 -18.86 -19.51
CA LEU A 713 -27.06 -19.74 -20.03
C LEU A 713 -27.50 -20.46 -21.29
N VAL A 714 -28.76 -20.99 -21.34
CA VAL A 714 -29.33 -21.64 -22.52
C VAL A 714 -29.39 -20.69 -23.70
N ARG A 715 -29.87 -19.46 -23.47
CA ARG A 715 -30.08 -18.45 -24.52
C ARG A 715 -28.85 -17.56 -24.78
N GLN A 716 -27.78 -17.73 -24.04
CA GLN A 716 -26.58 -16.89 -24.11
C GLN A 716 -26.88 -15.38 -23.92
N ILE A 717 -27.83 -15.03 -23.02
CA ILE A 717 -28.22 -13.63 -22.77
C ILE A 717 -27.38 -13.08 -21.62
N ASN A 718 -26.64 -12.01 -21.89
CA ASN A 718 -25.76 -11.34 -20.90
C ASN A 718 -24.85 -12.34 -20.16
N CYS A 719 -24.17 -13.19 -20.95
CA CYS A 719 -23.23 -14.20 -20.45
C CYS A 719 -21.84 -13.97 -21.06
N PRO A 720 -21.13 -12.84 -20.73
CA PRO A 720 -19.80 -12.62 -21.26
C PRO A 720 -18.85 -13.77 -20.91
N ALA A 721 -17.95 -14.09 -21.83
CA ALA A 721 -16.95 -15.14 -21.64
C ALA A 721 -15.77 -14.62 -20.82
N THR A 722 -15.23 -15.47 -19.95
CA THR A 722 -14.06 -15.13 -19.13
C THR A 722 -13.07 -16.29 -18.98
N SER A 723 -11.78 -15.98 -18.96
CA SER A 723 -10.68 -16.87 -18.55
C SER A 723 -10.16 -16.52 -17.13
N SER A 724 -10.94 -15.80 -16.34
CA SER A 724 -10.53 -15.28 -15.03
C SER A 724 -10.24 -16.36 -14.00
N CYS A 725 -9.03 -16.32 -13.44
CA CYS A 725 -8.64 -17.16 -12.31
C CYS A 725 -9.41 -16.78 -11.03
N GLY A 726 -9.59 -15.49 -10.76
CA GLY A 726 -10.35 -15.01 -9.61
C GLY A 726 -11.80 -15.48 -9.62
N ARG A 727 -12.45 -15.47 -10.78
CA ARG A 727 -13.84 -15.98 -10.95
C ARG A 727 -13.92 -17.49 -10.74
N LEU A 728 -12.87 -18.23 -11.09
CA LEU A 728 -12.80 -19.67 -10.79
C LEU A 728 -12.72 -19.92 -9.27
N PHE A 729 -11.95 -19.13 -8.52
CA PHE A 729 -11.94 -19.19 -7.04
C PHE A 729 -13.32 -18.90 -6.45
N ASP A 730 -14.04 -17.93 -6.98
CA ASP A 730 -15.39 -17.58 -6.53
C ASP A 730 -16.37 -18.75 -6.74
N ALA A 731 -16.31 -19.38 -7.91
CA ALA A 731 -17.16 -20.53 -8.21
C ALA A 731 -16.93 -21.71 -7.26
N VAL A 732 -15.66 -22.03 -6.96
CA VAL A 732 -15.29 -23.11 -6.04
C VAL A 732 -15.73 -22.77 -4.61
N SER A 733 -15.54 -21.53 -4.16
CA SER A 733 -16.00 -21.06 -2.86
C SER A 733 -17.52 -21.18 -2.71
N ALA A 734 -18.26 -20.82 -3.75
CA ALA A 734 -19.72 -20.96 -3.78
C ALA A 734 -20.16 -22.43 -3.76
N ARG A 735 -19.50 -23.31 -4.54
CA ARG A 735 -19.81 -24.74 -4.55
C ARG A 735 -19.63 -25.42 -3.20
N LEU A 736 -18.63 -24.97 -2.43
CA LEU A 736 -18.36 -25.46 -1.08
C LEU A 736 -19.25 -24.82 -0.01
N GLY A 737 -20.18 -23.92 -0.39
CA GLY A 737 -21.06 -23.22 0.55
C GLY A 737 -20.33 -22.17 1.41
N LEU A 738 -19.09 -21.80 1.05
CA LEU A 738 -18.30 -20.86 1.82
C LEU A 738 -18.72 -19.40 1.57
N CYS A 739 -19.09 -19.05 0.32
CA CYS A 739 -19.52 -17.71 -0.03
C CYS A 739 -20.42 -17.71 -1.27
N LEU A 740 -21.72 -17.50 -1.09
CA LEU A 740 -22.69 -17.43 -2.21
C LEU A 740 -22.79 -16.01 -2.77
N CYS A 741 -22.70 -15.00 -1.90
CA CYS A 741 -22.76 -13.58 -2.24
C CYS A 741 -21.63 -12.85 -1.52
N ILE A 742 -20.94 -11.97 -2.24
CA ILE A 742 -19.86 -11.16 -1.66
C ILE A 742 -20.38 -9.80 -1.18
N THR A 743 -19.78 -9.27 -0.15
CA THR A 743 -20.02 -7.93 0.42
C THR A 743 -18.78 -7.01 0.28
N TYR A 744 -17.68 -7.57 -0.16
CA TYR A 744 -16.44 -6.86 -0.51
C TYR A 744 -15.63 -7.70 -1.49
N GLU A 745 -14.78 -7.03 -2.27
CA GLU A 745 -13.93 -7.66 -3.28
C GLU A 745 -13.02 -8.74 -2.68
N GLY A 746 -12.93 -9.89 -3.34
CA GLY A 746 -12.06 -11.02 -2.94
C GLY A 746 -12.58 -11.86 -1.78
N GLN A 747 -13.76 -11.57 -1.20
CA GLN A 747 -14.31 -12.28 -0.03
C GLN A 747 -14.39 -13.79 -0.25
N ALA A 748 -14.87 -14.23 -1.39
CA ALA A 748 -15.03 -15.65 -1.70
C ALA A 748 -13.67 -16.37 -1.77
N ALA A 749 -12.69 -15.75 -2.40
CA ALA A 749 -11.33 -16.29 -2.48
C ALA A 749 -10.63 -16.32 -1.10
N ILE A 750 -10.83 -15.30 -0.25
CA ILE A 750 -10.29 -15.25 1.13
C ILE A 750 -10.88 -16.38 1.98
N ARG A 751 -12.20 -16.62 1.90
CA ARG A 751 -12.84 -17.72 2.63
C ARG A 751 -12.35 -19.08 2.15
N LEU A 752 -12.11 -19.25 0.85
CA LEU A 752 -11.56 -20.47 0.27
C LEU A 752 -10.11 -20.72 0.70
N GLU A 753 -9.29 -19.68 0.75
CA GLU A 753 -7.93 -19.74 1.27
C GLU A 753 -7.90 -20.12 2.74
N ASP A 754 -8.74 -19.48 3.55
CA ASP A 754 -8.85 -19.76 4.99
C ASP A 754 -9.33 -21.20 5.24
N ALA A 755 -10.26 -21.71 4.43
CA ALA A 755 -10.67 -23.13 4.48
C ALA A 755 -9.47 -24.06 4.16
N ALA A 756 -8.74 -23.78 3.07
CA ALA A 756 -7.58 -24.58 2.66
C ALA A 756 -6.47 -24.62 3.73
N LEU A 757 -6.24 -23.52 4.45
CA LEU A 757 -5.26 -23.45 5.55
C LEU A 757 -5.65 -24.30 6.76
N ARG A 758 -6.93 -24.69 6.90
CA ARG A 758 -7.42 -25.60 7.97
C ARG A 758 -7.34 -27.08 7.59
N ALA A 759 -6.97 -27.43 6.35
CA ALA A 759 -6.80 -28.82 5.93
C ALA A 759 -5.79 -29.57 6.83
N GLY A 760 -6.03 -30.86 7.02
CA GLY A 760 -5.20 -31.70 7.89
C GLY A 760 -4.05 -32.41 7.15
N GLY A 761 -3.19 -33.09 7.92
CA GLY A 761 -2.16 -34.00 7.40
C GLY A 761 -1.20 -33.36 6.37
N ALA A 762 -0.88 -34.10 5.30
CA ALA A 762 0.02 -33.64 4.24
C ALA A 762 -0.54 -32.46 3.42
N LEU A 763 -1.87 -32.37 3.25
CA LEU A 763 -2.51 -31.22 2.61
C LEU A 763 -2.27 -29.95 3.41
N GLY A 764 -2.55 -29.96 4.72
CA GLY A 764 -2.28 -28.81 5.60
C GLY A 764 -0.79 -28.45 5.67
N GLY A 765 0.09 -29.44 5.68
CA GLY A 765 1.53 -29.22 5.59
C GLY A 765 1.96 -28.52 4.30
N ALA A 766 1.39 -28.92 3.16
CA ALA A 766 1.62 -28.25 1.87
C ALA A 766 1.06 -26.81 1.87
N MET A 767 -0.14 -26.58 2.44
CA MET A 767 -0.75 -25.24 2.54
C MET A 767 0.11 -24.29 3.39
N THR A 768 0.73 -24.77 4.44
CA THR A 768 1.60 -23.97 5.32
C THR A 768 3.06 -23.87 4.85
N GLY A 769 3.43 -24.57 3.77
CA GLY A 769 4.77 -24.53 3.17
C GLY A 769 5.77 -25.52 3.77
N ARG A 770 5.30 -26.61 4.40
CA ARG A 770 6.18 -27.66 4.89
C ARG A 770 6.85 -28.37 3.69
N VAL A 771 8.18 -28.30 3.59
CA VAL A 771 8.96 -28.75 2.42
C VAL A 771 8.74 -30.23 2.10
N GLU A 772 8.64 -31.10 3.10
CA GLU A 772 8.40 -32.54 2.92
C GLU A 772 7.07 -32.80 2.21
N ASP A 773 6.01 -32.08 2.60
CA ASP A 773 4.68 -32.20 2.01
C ASP A 773 4.62 -31.53 0.62
N LEU A 774 5.34 -30.42 0.43
CA LEU A 774 5.50 -29.79 -0.88
C LEU A 774 6.25 -30.68 -1.89
N ARG A 775 7.19 -31.53 -1.44
CA ARG A 775 7.84 -32.53 -2.30
C ARG A 775 6.88 -33.63 -2.80
N ARG A 776 5.79 -33.84 -2.08
CA ARG A 776 4.74 -34.85 -2.39
C ARG A 776 3.53 -34.26 -3.14
N VAL A 777 3.59 -33.02 -3.62
CA VAL A 777 2.48 -32.35 -4.29
C VAL A 777 1.89 -33.19 -5.42
N ALA A 778 2.70 -33.90 -6.20
CA ALA A 778 2.25 -34.76 -7.29
C ALA A 778 1.28 -35.86 -6.85
N GLU A 779 1.34 -36.33 -5.60
CA GLU A 779 0.45 -37.34 -5.01
C GLU A 779 -0.86 -36.72 -4.51
N LEU A 780 -0.87 -35.40 -4.27
CA LEU A 780 -1.97 -34.69 -3.65
C LEU A 780 -2.86 -33.93 -4.66
N VAL A 781 -2.38 -33.72 -5.90
CA VAL A 781 -3.07 -32.94 -6.94
C VAL A 781 -4.05 -33.80 -7.75
N TRP A 782 -5.13 -33.16 -8.19
CA TRP A 782 -5.94 -33.68 -9.27
C TRP A 782 -5.31 -33.35 -10.62
N PRO A 783 -5.36 -34.26 -11.61
CA PRO A 783 -4.91 -33.95 -12.96
C PRO A 783 -5.82 -32.89 -13.58
N VAL A 784 -5.22 -31.84 -14.16
CA VAL A 784 -5.91 -30.79 -14.92
C VAL A 784 -5.57 -30.97 -16.40
N GLY A 785 -6.59 -31.05 -17.24
CA GLY A 785 -6.42 -31.15 -18.69
C GLY A 785 -5.68 -29.94 -19.27
N MET A 786 -4.77 -30.16 -20.22
CA MET A 786 -4.06 -29.11 -20.97
C MET A 786 -4.08 -29.42 -22.46
N ALA A 787 -4.63 -28.54 -23.27
CA ALA A 787 -4.73 -28.67 -24.73
C ALA A 787 -4.08 -27.46 -25.42
N LEU A 788 -3.72 -27.64 -26.69
CA LEU A 788 -3.37 -26.53 -27.58
C LEU A 788 -4.63 -26.17 -28.39
N ARG A 789 -5.18 -24.98 -28.15
CA ARG A 789 -6.36 -24.43 -28.82
C ARG A 789 -5.98 -23.10 -29.45
N ASP A 790 -6.20 -22.92 -30.71
CA ASP A 790 -5.91 -21.68 -31.46
C ASP A 790 -4.47 -21.14 -31.23
N GLY A 791 -3.52 -22.05 -31.04
CA GLY A 791 -2.11 -21.71 -30.76
C GLY A 791 -1.78 -21.44 -29.31
N LEU A 792 -2.78 -21.39 -28.39
CA LEU A 792 -2.65 -21.15 -26.96
C LEU A 792 -2.64 -22.45 -26.16
N LEU A 793 -1.77 -22.54 -25.16
CA LEU A 793 -1.84 -23.57 -24.13
C LEU A 793 -3.03 -23.28 -23.23
N THR A 794 -4.07 -24.13 -23.26
CA THR A 794 -5.31 -23.89 -22.51
C THR A 794 -5.49 -24.94 -21.43
N LEU A 795 -5.64 -24.48 -20.17
CA LEU A 795 -5.94 -25.33 -19.02
C LEU A 795 -7.46 -25.52 -18.89
N ASP A 796 -7.89 -26.75 -18.60
CA ASP A 796 -9.30 -27.11 -18.48
C ASP A 796 -9.91 -26.72 -17.13
N SER A 797 -10.51 -25.54 -17.07
CA SER A 797 -11.19 -25.02 -15.88
C SER A 797 -12.45 -25.83 -15.52
N ALA A 798 -13.22 -26.27 -16.51
CA ALA A 798 -14.44 -27.04 -16.32
C ALA A 798 -14.12 -28.44 -15.76
N GLY A 799 -13.09 -29.11 -16.28
CA GLY A 799 -12.64 -30.39 -15.76
C GLY A 799 -12.12 -30.31 -14.34
N LEU A 800 -11.37 -29.25 -13.98
CA LEU A 800 -10.95 -29.01 -12.59
C LEU A 800 -12.15 -28.77 -11.67
N TYR A 801 -13.13 -27.97 -12.12
CA TYR A 801 -14.35 -27.72 -11.35
C TYR A 801 -15.18 -29.01 -11.13
N ALA A 802 -15.26 -29.88 -12.13
CA ALA A 802 -15.93 -31.20 -12.00
C ALA A 802 -15.28 -32.06 -10.91
N ARG A 803 -13.94 -32.01 -10.72
CA ARG A 803 -13.25 -32.68 -9.60
C ARG A 803 -13.68 -32.15 -8.25
N VAL A 804 -13.89 -30.83 -8.14
CA VAL A 804 -14.44 -30.21 -6.93
C VAL A 804 -15.84 -30.74 -6.63
N VAL A 805 -16.72 -30.78 -7.64
CA VAL A 805 -18.09 -31.32 -7.53
C VAL A 805 -18.08 -32.77 -7.08
N GLN A 806 -17.32 -33.65 -7.76
CA GLN A 806 -17.21 -35.07 -7.45
C GLN A 806 -16.67 -35.32 -6.03
N ALA A 807 -15.65 -34.53 -5.60
CA ALA A 807 -15.10 -34.64 -4.26
C ALA A 807 -16.11 -34.22 -3.18
N ALA A 808 -16.90 -33.17 -3.43
CA ALA A 808 -17.95 -32.70 -2.53
C ALA A 808 -19.07 -33.75 -2.39
N LEU A 809 -19.54 -34.34 -3.50
CA LEU A 809 -20.53 -35.43 -3.51
C LEU A 809 -20.00 -36.69 -2.82
N GLY A 810 -18.69 -36.95 -2.93
CA GLY A 810 -18.01 -38.06 -2.24
C GLY A 810 -17.82 -37.83 -0.74
N GLY A 811 -18.29 -36.70 -0.19
CA GLY A 811 -18.22 -36.41 1.24
C GLY A 811 -16.83 -35.97 1.74
N MET A 812 -15.93 -35.54 0.84
CA MET A 812 -14.64 -34.96 1.24
C MET A 812 -14.88 -33.63 1.97
N PRO A 813 -14.18 -33.36 3.10
CA PRO A 813 -14.29 -32.09 3.80
C PRO A 813 -13.97 -30.88 2.90
N ALA A 814 -14.69 -29.78 3.08
CA ALA A 814 -14.51 -28.56 2.28
C ALA A 814 -13.07 -28.01 2.38
N GLU A 815 -12.43 -28.15 3.53
CA GLU A 815 -11.04 -27.78 3.79
C GLU A 815 -10.07 -28.55 2.89
N ASP A 816 -10.24 -29.86 2.78
CA ASP A 816 -9.40 -30.74 1.95
C ASP A 816 -9.63 -30.49 0.46
N ILE A 817 -10.87 -30.23 0.06
CA ILE A 817 -11.22 -29.87 -1.33
C ILE A 817 -10.57 -28.53 -1.68
N ALA A 818 -10.69 -27.53 -0.81
CA ALA A 818 -10.09 -26.21 -1.00
C ALA A 818 -8.56 -26.33 -1.13
N ALA A 819 -7.90 -27.11 -0.28
CA ALA A 819 -6.46 -27.35 -0.34
C ALA A 819 -6.04 -28.05 -1.64
N ARG A 820 -6.75 -29.12 -2.04
CA ARG A 820 -6.48 -29.84 -3.31
C ARG A 820 -6.69 -28.95 -4.52
N PHE A 821 -7.72 -28.10 -4.50
CA PHE A 821 -7.98 -27.14 -5.59
C PHE A 821 -6.79 -26.18 -5.76
N HIS A 822 -6.31 -25.55 -4.69
CA HIS A 822 -5.15 -24.65 -4.76
C HIS A 822 -3.89 -25.37 -5.29
N LEU A 823 -3.58 -26.57 -4.77
CA LEU A 823 -2.46 -27.37 -5.23
C LEU A 823 -2.55 -27.74 -6.71
N SER A 824 -3.73 -28.21 -7.14
CA SER A 824 -3.97 -28.67 -8.52
C SER A 824 -3.86 -27.52 -9.52
N LEU A 825 -4.43 -26.37 -9.18
CA LEU A 825 -4.39 -25.16 -10.01
C LEU A 825 -2.96 -24.62 -10.13
N ALA A 826 -2.23 -24.52 -9.01
CA ALA A 826 -0.84 -24.09 -9.00
C ALA A 826 0.07 -25.02 -9.81
N ALA A 827 -0.10 -26.35 -9.66
CA ALA A 827 0.66 -27.34 -10.42
C ALA A 827 0.34 -27.29 -11.93
N ALA A 828 -0.92 -27.06 -12.30
CA ALA A 828 -1.32 -26.91 -13.69
C ALA A 828 -0.70 -25.67 -14.34
N PHE A 829 -0.77 -24.51 -13.68
CA PHE A 829 -0.12 -23.28 -14.16
C PHE A 829 1.41 -23.42 -14.25
N ALA A 830 2.05 -24.03 -13.25
CA ALA A 830 3.48 -24.29 -13.30
C ALA A 830 3.85 -25.21 -14.47
N SER A 831 3.06 -26.29 -14.71
CA SER A 831 3.26 -27.19 -15.85
C SER A 831 3.09 -26.47 -17.19
N MET A 832 2.08 -25.62 -17.35
CA MET A 832 1.84 -24.80 -18.55
C MET A 832 3.00 -23.86 -18.81
N THR A 833 3.43 -23.14 -17.78
CA THR A 833 4.57 -22.19 -17.86
C THR A 833 5.86 -22.91 -18.23
N GLY A 834 6.17 -24.05 -17.57
CA GLY A 834 7.37 -24.84 -17.90
C GLY A 834 7.35 -25.43 -19.31
N ARG A 835 6.19 -25.82 -19.83
CA ARG A 835 6.03 -26.27 -21.23
C ARG A 835 6.26 -25.12 -22.20
N ALA A 836 5.71 -23.94 -21.95
CA ALA A 836 5.93 -22.74 -22.74
C ALA A 836 7.42 -22.32 -22.72
N ALA A 837 8.05 -22.36 -21.54
CA ALA A 837 9.46 -22.04 -21.31
C ALA A 837 10.39 -22.91 -22.18
N ARG A 838 10.24 -24.22 -22.10
CA ARG A 838 11.03 -25.17 -22.91
C ARG A 838 10.82 -24.96 -24.42
N LYS A 839 9.59 -24.74 -24.86
CA LYS A 839 9.26 -24.51 -26.28
C LYS A 839 9.88 -23.23 -26.82
N ARG A 840 10.02 -22.19 -25.99
CA ARG A 840 10.47 -20.85 -26.41
C ARG A 840 11.91 -20.51 -25.98
N GLY A 841 12.57 -21.38 -25.21
CA GLY A 841 13.93 -21.14 -24.71
C GLY A 841 14.01 -20.01 -23.68
N VAL A 842 12.94 -19.79 -22.89
CA VAL A 842 12.86 -18.72 -21.89
C VAL A 842 13.13 -19.31 -20.51
N GLY A 843 14.10 -18.75 -19.77
CA GLY A 843 14.48 -19.21 -18.42
C GLY A 843 13.88 -18.40 -17.26
N VAL A 844 13.05 -17.39 -17.55
CA VAL A 844 12.48 -16.47 -16.54
C VAL A 844 10.97 -16.58 -16.54
N ALA A 845 10.39 -16.71 -15.34
CA ALA A 845 8.97 -16.60 -15.10
C ALA A 845 8.68 -15.40 -14.17
N ALA A 846 7.63 -14.64 -14.43
CA ALA A 846 7.21 -13.51 -13.61
C ALA A 846 5.76 -13.73 -13.15
N LEU A 847 5.43 -13.34 -11.92
CA LEU A 847 4.13 -13.55 -11.28
C LEU A 847 3.48 -12.21 -10.92
N SER A 848 2.27 -11.96 -11.41
CA SER A 848 1.51 -10.74 -11.16
C SER A 848 -0.02 -10.99 -11.20
N GLY A 849 -0.82 -9.96 -10.91
CA GLY A 849 -2.27 -10.02 -10.84
C GLY A 849 -2.80 -10.22 -9.42
N GLY A 850 -4.08 -9.86 -9.19
CA GLY A 850 -4.70 -9.85 -7.87
C GLY A 850 -4.76 -11.21 -7.16
N VAL A 851 -4.80 -12.33 -7.89
CA VAL A 851 -4.77 -13.69 -7.31
C VAL A 851 -3.45 -13.99 -6.61
N MET A 852 -2.36 -13.29 -6.96
CA MET A 852 -1.09 -13.39 -6.24
C MET A 852 -1.15 -12.82 -4.82
N GLN A 853 -2.25 -12.16 -4.44
CA GLN A 853 -2.54 -11.79 -3.05
C GLN A 853 -2.97 -13.00 -2.19
N ASN A 854 -3.39 -14.11 -2.79
CA ASN A 854 -3.61 -15.37 -2.09
C ASN A 854 -2.26 -15.95 -1.63
N GLY A 855 -2.08 -16.09 -0.31
CA GLY A 855 -0.81 -16.52 0.31
C GLY A 855 -0.40 -17.94 -0.06
N ILE A 856 -1.36 -18.82 -0.37
CA ILE A 856 -1.10 -20.20 -0.82
C ILE A 856 -0.54 -20.17 -2.24
N MET A 857 -1.21 -19.48 -3.17
CA MET A 857 -0.76 -19.37 -4.57
C MET A 857 0.60 -18.70 -4.69
N ALA A 858 0.82 -17.62 -3.93
CA ALA A 858 2.08 -16.89 -3.91
C ALA A 858 3.26 -17.67 -3.29
N ARG A 859 2.99 -18.77 -2.59
CA ARG A 859 4.01 -19.70 -2.08
C ARG A 859 4.20 -20.87 -3.04
N LEU A 860 3.11 -21.46 -3.52
CA LEU A 860 3.18 -22.67 -4.34
C LEU A 860 3.75 -22.41 -5.74
N LEU A 861 3.33 -21.34 -6.40
CA LEU A 861 3.76 -21.06 -7.78
C LEU A 861 5.26 -20.83 -7.89
N PRO A 862 5.91 -19.95 -7.09
CA PRO A 862 7.36 -19.82 -7.12
C PRO A 862 8.07 -21.16 -6.90
N PHE A 863 7.70 -21.89 -5.85
CA PHE A 863 8.29 -23.18 -5.52
C PHE A 863 8.20 -24.21 -6.68
N LEU A 864 7.04 -24.31 -7.33
CA LEU A 864 6.83 -25.26 -8.41
C LEU A 864 7.55 -24.86 -9.71
N LEU A 865 7.64 -23.56 -9.99
CA LEU A 865 8.34 -23.00 -11.16
C LEU A 865 9.87 -23.14 -11.03
N GLU A 866 10.43 -22.87 -9.86
CA GLU A 866 11.85 -23.03 -9.57
C GLU A 866 12.28 -24.50 -9.69
N ARG A 867 11.46 -25.45 -9.27
CA ARG A 867 11.69 -26.88 -9.50
C ARG A 867 11.71 -27.29 -10.98
N GLN A 868 11.17 -26.45 -11.87
CA GLN A 868 11.28 -26.64 -13.31
C GLN A 868 12.50 -25.93 -13.92
N GLY A 869 13.37 -25.35 -13.08
CA GLY A 869 14.60 -24.65 -13.50
C GLY A 869 14.38 -23.22 -13.97
N LEU A 870 13.24 -22.60 -13.63
CA LEU A 870 12.95 -21.21 -13.99
C LEU A 870 13.39 -20.26 -12.87
N LYS A 871 13.99 -19.12 -13.24
CA LYS A 871 14.15 -17.99 -12.33
C LYS A 871 12.80 -17.30 -12.18
N VAL A 872 12.31 -17.20 -10.94
CA VAL A 872 10.99 -16.59 -10.67
C VAL A 872 11.13 -15.16 -10.18
N LEU A 873 10.34 -14.25 -10.75
CA LEU A 873 10.26 -12.85 -10.38
C LEU A 873 8.90 -12.58 -9.75
N CYS A 874 8.91 -11.94 -8.57
CA CYS A 874 7.72 -11.53 -7.83
C CYS A 874 7.80 -10.05 -7.48
N HIS A 875 6.67 -9.43 -7.17
CA HIS A 875 6.61 -8.10 -6.60
C HIS A 875 7.18 -8.05 -5.17
N HIS A 876 7.90 -6.97 -4.82
CA HIS A 876 8.49 -6.74 -3.50
C HIS A 876 8.38 -5.28 -3.02
N GLU A 877 8.19 -4.29 -3.91
CA GLU A 877 7.96 -2.89 -3.58
C GLU A 877 6.52 -2.44 -3.87
N LEU A 878 5.82 -3.13 -4.78
CA LEU A 878 4.45 -2.82 -5.19
C LEU A 878 3.49 -3.97 -4.94
N PRO A 879 2.18 -3.68 -4.84
CA PRO A 879 1.16 -4.73 -4.88
C PRO A 879 1.14 -5.45 -6.24
N PRO A 880 0.93 -6.78 -6.26
CA PRO A 880 0.83 -7.53 -7.52
C PRO A 880 -0.46 -7.28 -8.30
N GLY A 881 -1.51 -6.78 -7.64
CA GLY A 881 -2.77 -6.38 -8.27
C GLY A 881 -2.71 -4.97 -8.85
N ASP A 882 -3.87 -4.39 -9.15
CA ASP A 882 -4.07 -3.11 -9.86
C ASP A 882 -3.30 -1.92 -9.30
N GLY A 883 -3.03 -1.92 -7.98
CA GLY A 883 -2.20 -0.89 -7.37
C GLY A 883 -0.75 -0.80 -7.89
N GLY A 884 -0.26 -1.82 -8.60
CA GLY A 884 1.05 -1.84 -9.27
C GLY A 884 0.98 -1.54 -10.78
N LEU A 885 -0.20 -1.54 -11.38
CA LEU A 885 -0.40 -1.49 -12.82
C LEU A 885 0.14 -0.23 -13.49
N SER A 886 0.01 0.92 -12.82
CA SER A 886 0.48 2.21 -13.32
C SER A 886 2.00 2.25 -13.58
N LEU A 887 2.81 1.47 -12.81
CA LEU A 887 4.25 1.31 -13.07
C LEU A 887 4.48 0.63 -14.42
N GLY A 888 3.77 -0.48 -14.68
CA GLY A 888 3.91 -1.22 -15.95
C GLY A 888 3.57 -0.36 -17.14
N GLN A 889 2.48 0.41 -17.06
CA GLN A 889 2.09 1.38 -18.08
C GLN A 889 3.18 2.44 -18.31
N ALA A 890 3.69 3.05 -17.24
CA ALA A 890 4.69 4.11 -17.34
C ALA A 890 6.02 3.61 -17.94
N VAL A 891 6.48 2.42 -17.53
CA VAL A 891 7.71 1.82 -18.07
C VAL A 891 7.54 1.39 -19.52
N TRP A 892 6.39 0.79 -19.87
CA TRP A 892 6.06 0.46 -21.25
C TRP A 892 6.11 1.71 -22.14
N GLY A 893 5.46 2.80 -21.73
CA GLY A 893 5.46 4.07 -22.45
C GLY A 893 6.86 4.66 -22.64
N ARG A 894 7.75 4.55 -21.64
CA ARG A 894 9.16 4.95 -21.80
C ARG A 894 9.86 4.16 -22.90
N ARG A 895 9.65 2.86 -22.94
CA ARG A 895 10.23 2.00 -23.97
C ARG A 895 9.69 2.33 -25.37
N MET A 896 8.39 2.63 -25.47
CA MET A 896 7.76 3.08 -26.71
C MET A 896 8.38 4.41 -27.22
N LEU A 897 8.61 5.37 -26.33
CA LEU A 897 9.28 6.63 -26.68
C LEU A 897 10.72 6.38 -27.14
N ALA A 898 11.48 5.55 -26.43
CA ALA A 898 12.87 5.21 -26.76
C ALA A 898 12.98 4.48 -28.11
N ALA A 899 12.01 3.62 -28.42
CA ALA A 899 11.96 2.89 -29.70
C ALA A 899 11.55 3.77 -30.89
N GLY A 900 11.20 5.05 -30.67
CA GLY A 900 10.73 5.95 -31.72
C GLY A 900 9.41 5.53 -32.36
N THR A 901 8.67 4.66 -31.73
CA THR A 901 7.42 4.08 -32.25
C THR A 901 6.30 5.09 -32.14
N ARG A 902 6.06 5.84 -33.18
CA ARG A 902 4.80 6.60 -33.35
C ARG A 902 3.70 5.59 -33.67
N MET A 903 3.01 5.07 -32.66
CA MET A 903 1.74 4.38 -32.95
C MET A 903 0.80 5.40 -33.60
N LYS A 904 0.23 5.02 -34.77
CA LYS A 904 -0.82 5.78 -35.42
C LYS A 904 -1.90 6.01 -34.38
N ALA A 905 -2.24 7.30 -34.16
CA ALA A 905 -3.42 7.65 -33.39
C ALA A 905 -4.58 6.84 -33.98
N GLY A 906 -5.24 6.06 -33.15
CA GLY A 906 -6.29 5.15 -33.56
C GLY A 906 -7.34 5.89 -34.40
N ALA A 907 -7.64 5.29 -35.52
CA ALA A 907 -8.73 5.70 -36.38
C ALA A 907 -10.07 5.43 -35.71
#